data_d5502f813f8c517006098842edbbc448
#
_entry.id   d5502f813f8c517006098842edbbc448
#
_cell.length_a   1.000
_cell.length_b   1.000
_cell.length_c   1.000
_cell.angle_alpha   90.00
_cell.angle_beta   90.00
_cell.angle_gamma   90.00
#
_symmetry.space_group_name_H-M   'P 1'
#
loop_
_entity.id
_entity.type
_entity.pdbx_description
1 polymer ?
#
loop_
_entity_poly.entity_id
_entity_poly.type
_entity_poly.pdbx_seq_one_letter_code
_entity_poly.pdbx_strand_id
1 'polypeptide(L)'
;MKKQTQKKRPAKGAKNTDRAAVILSLFREFPNNKFSLKHLASASGGATKEGRRETFEILGRLHDEGIVEECAREKYRLTHKHLPHFEGVADMTATGSIYVRVEGEEKDIFVNQRNTANALNGDRVEVVVMHRGRDGKMEGEITRIVERSRKPYVGIAEVGAHQIFVRADSRRMPMDIYLSKRLYPDVKDGEKVVVRIADWAEGSKSPVGELIERLGMAGNNDTEMHAILAEYELPYRFEPEVEQAAEDIDGRITAKEIAQRRDFRNVTTFTVDPADAKDFDDALSVRKVGEGIWEIGVHIADVTHYVRPHSVIDDEAVERGTSVYLVDRTVPMLPERLSNELCSLRPHEASLCFSAVFTINEGLELLDEWFGRTVIHSDRRFTYAEAQEIIETGRGDFAEEVLTLNRLAQALRKARFKNGAISFDREEVKFQLDEAGKPIGVYFKEPKESNQMIEEFMLLANRRVAEFCGKRKTDKGRTVERTMVYRVHDKPSEEKLDRFRQFILRFGHIFKATGGRAVAKELNKLFAQIKGSTEENAVSTMAVRSMAKAFYTTDNIGHYGLAFPYYTHFTSPIRRYPDMMVHRLLARYLAGEKAADKTTLEDLCARASEREVIASEAERASIKYKMVEFMKERIGEEFDGHISGLTEWSIYVELDETHIEGMSFLRDIEGDFFQFDEANYEIVGRSTGRRMTLGDAVRIRVKRADLQKRQLDFELLIDNGRPMAPASREDGPKVRRSTRRKNR
;
A
#
# COMPACT_ATOMS: atom_id res chain seq x y z
N MET A 1 0.27 -48.29 -29.61
CA MET A 1 1.56 -48.12 -30.32
C MET A 1 2.50 -47.35 -29.41
N LYS A 2 3.48 -48.05 -28.82
CA LYS A 2 4.50 -47.47 -27.94
C LYS A 2 5.55 -46.77 -28.78
N LYS A 3 5.76 -45.47 -28.63
CA LYS A 3 6.92 -44.76 -29.19
C LYS A 3 8.06 -44.83 -28.19
N GLN A 4 9.06 -45.60 -28.53
CA GLN A 4 10.36 -45.63 -27.87
C GLN A 4 11.11 -44.34 -28.18
N THR A 5 11.44 -43.57 -27.16
CA THR A 5 12.40 -42.45 -27.23
C THR A 5 13.81 -42.99 -27.20
N GLN A 6 14.48 -42.99 -28.33
CA GLN A 6 15.90 -43.31 -28.46
C GLN A 6 16.76 -42.28 -27.71
N LYS A 7 17.46 -42.73 -26.68
CA LYS A 7 18.58 -41.98 -26.09
C LYS A 7 19.70 -41.86 -27.12
N LYS A 8 19.93 -40.65 -27.64
CA LYS A 8 21.14 -40.33 -28.41
C LYS A 8 22.37 -40.47 -27.52
N ARG A 9 23.26 -41.41 -27.86
CA ARG A 9 24.63 -41.48 -27.33
C ARG A 9 25.38 -40.21 -27.76
N PRO A 10 26.13 -39.52 -26.86
CA PRO A 10 26.97 -38.40 -27.28
C PRO A 10 28.15 -38.89 -28.12
N ALA A 11 28.45 -38.17 -29.17
CA ALA A 11 29.51 -38.43 -30.13
C ALA A 11 30.89 -38.42 -29.43
N LYS A 12 31.73 -39.41 -29.72
CA LYS A 12 33.17 -39.41 -29.42
C LYS A 12 33.84 -38.30 -30.25
N GLY A 13 34.33 -37.23 -29.56
CA GLY A 13 35.13 -36.22 -30.23
C GLY A 13 35.00 -34.81 -29.69
N ALA A 14 34.94 -34.59 -28.37
CA ALA A 14 35.17 -33.28 -27.77
C ALA A 14 36.50 -33.31 -27.00
N LYS A 15 37.52 -32.71 -27.56
CA LYS A 15 38.81 -32.45 -26.94
C LYS A 15 38.61 -31.48 -25.77
N ASN A 16 39.20 -31.80 -24.61
CA ASN A 16 39.49 -30.94 -23.47
C ASN A 16 38.38 -29.93 -23.08
N THR A 17 37.22 -30.43 -22.72
CA THR A 17 36.33 -29.64 -21.84
C THR A 17 37.07 -29.56 -20.50
N ASP A 18 37.36 -28.35 -20.07
CA ASP A 18 38.06 -28.11 -18.81
C ASP A 18 37.23 -28.76 -17.67
N ARG A 19 37.65 -29.93 -17.23
CA ARG A 19 36.94 -30.68 -16.15
C ARG A 19 36.82 -29.85 -14.90
N ALA A 20 37.77 -28.97 -14.63
CA ALA A 20 37.72 -28.05 -13.51
C ALA A 20 36.51 -27.11 -13.62
N ALA A 21 36.23 -26.57 -14.83
CA ALA A 21 35.05 -25.75 -15.06
C ALA A 21 33.73 -26.49 -14.85
N VAL A 22 33.65 -27.77 -15.28
CA VAL A 22 32.46 -28.59 -15.04
C VAL A 22 32.28 -28.91 -13.56
N ILE A 23 33.37 -29.24 -12.86
CA ILE A 23 33.35 -29.48 -11.40
C ILE A 23 32.92 -28.23 -10.64
N LEU A 24 33.47 -27.07 -10.99
CA LEU A 24 33.10 -25.80 -10.37
C LEU A 24 31.64 -25.40 -10.69
N SER A 25 31.15 -25.66 -11.92
CA SER A 25 29.75 -25.40 -12.26
C SER A 25 28.79 -26.24 -11.41
N LEU A 26 29.12 -27.52 -11.15
CA LEU A 26 28.34 -28.39 -10.28
C LEU A 26 28.29 -27.89 -8.82
N PHE A 27 29.44 -27.41 -8.31
CA PHE A 27 29.46 -26.80 -6.98
C PHE A 27 28.67 -25.48 -6.92
N ARG A 28 28.69 -24.67 -7.98
CA ARG A 28 27.92 -23.41 -8.04
C ARG A 28 26.43 -23.67 -8.21
N GLU A 29 26.05 -24.70 -8.96
CA GLU A 29 24.64 -25.09 -9.12
C GLU A 29 24.06 -25.72 -7.84
N PHE A 30 24.90 -26.45 -7.08
CA PHE A 30 24.51 -27.11 -5.83
C PHE A 30 25.51 -26.80 -4.72
N PRO A 31 25.56 -25.54 -4.22
CA PRO A 31 26.64 -25.02 -3.38
C PRO A 31 26.84 -25.76 -2.06
N ASN A 32 25.79 -26.37 -1.49
CA ASN A 32 25.86 -27.13 -0.24
C ASN A 32 25.99 -28.62 -0.39
N ASN A 33 25.95 -29.12 -1.61
CA ASN A 33 26.05 -30.55 -1.79
C ASN A 33 27.47 -31.03 -1.53
N LYS A 34 27.57 -32.08 -0.68
CA LYS A 34 28.80 -32.82 -0.47
C LYS A 34 28.94 -33.81 -1.60
N PHE A 35 29.76 -33.49 -2.55
CA PHE A 35 30.00 -34.36 -3.71
C PHE A 35 31.13 -35.34 -3.44
N SER A 36 30.88 -36.63 -3.70
CA SER A 36 31.96 -37.62 -3.65
C SER A 36 32.85 -37.52 -4.89
N LEU A 37 34.15 -37.85 -4.77
CA LEU A 37 35.09 -37.95 -5.87
C LEU A 37 34.50 -38.76 -7.04
N LYS A 38 33.83 -39.88 -6.75
CA LYS A 38 33.18 -40.75 -7.75
C LYS A 38 32.08 -40.00 -8.52
N HIS A 39 31.28 -39.18 -7.83
CA HIS A 39 30.21 -38.39 -8.44
C HIS A 39 30.79 -37.31 -9.35
N LEU A 40 31.74 -36.53 -8.86
CA LEU A 40 32.40 -35.46 -9.62
C LEU A 40 33.13 -36.00 -10.86
N ALA A 41 33.84 -37.13 -10.72
CA ALA A 41 34.48 -37.79 -11.84
C ALA A 41 33.46 -38.23 -12.91
N SER A 42 32.33 -38.84 -12.48
CA SER A 42 31.28 -39.27 -13.41
C SER A 42 30.63 -38.11 -14.13
N ALA A 43 30.30 -37.05 -13.41
CA ALA A 43 29.64 -35.85 -13.96
C ALA A 43 30.54 -35.05 -14.92
N SER A 44 31.86 -35.01 -14.66
CA SER A 44 32.86 -34.35 -15.51
C SER A 44 33.42 -35.23 -16.66
N GLY A 45 32.79 -36.38 -16.92
CA GLY A 45 33.18 -37.25 -18.01
C GLY A 45 34.39 -38.17 -17.70
N GLY A 46 34.84 -38.26 -16.44
CA GLY A 46 35.98 -39.03 -15.97
C GLY A 46 35.62 -40.30 -15.20
N ALA A 47 34.65 -41.09 -15.65
CA ALA A 47 34.24 -42.36 -14.97
C ALA A 47 35.32 -43.46 -14.96
N THR A 48 36.37 -43.36 -15.78
CA THR A 48 37.49 -44.31 -15.86
C THR A 48 38.46 -44.16 -14.68
N LYS A 49 39.33 -45.12 -14.46
CA LYS A 49 40.35 -45.09 -13.40
C LYS A 49 41.29 -43.86 -13.56
N GLU A 50 41.65 -43.52 -14.79
CA GLU A 50 42.47 -42.38 -15.15
C GLU A 50 41.72 -41.05 -14.93
N GLY A 51 40.47 -40.95 -15.37
CA GLY A 51 39.62 -39.77 -15.13
C GLY A 51 39.32 -39.50 -13.64
N ARG A 52 39.26 -40.50 -12.81
CA ARG A 52 39.14 -40.31 -11.34
C ARG A 52 40.42 -39.77 -10.74
N ARG A 53 41.60 -40.19 -11.23
CA ARG A 53 42.88 -39.66 -10.78
C ARG A 53 43.01 -38.20 -11.16
N GLU A 54 42.68 -37.82 -12.41
CA GLU A 54 42.68 -36.42 -12.84
C GLU A 54 41.70 -35.57 -12.03
N THR A 55 40.47 -36.07 -11.73
CA THR A 55 39.52 -35.38 -10.88
C THR A 55 40.03 -35.17 -9.46
N PHE A 56 40.75 -36.13 -8.92
CA PHE A 56 41.40 -36.03 -7.60
C PHE A 56 42.51 -34.96 -7.61
N GLU A 57 43.33 -34.89 -8.66
CA GLU A 57 44.37 -33.88 -8.84
C GLU A 57 43.74 -32.47 -8.99
N ILE A 58 42.60 -32.32 -9.70
CA ILE A 58 41.85 -31.08 -9.80
C ILE A 58 41.31 -30.67 -8.41
N LEU A 59 40.69 -31.57 -7.68
CA LEU A 59 40.12 -31.30 -6.35
C LEU A 59 41.24 -30.94 -5.34
N GLY A 60 42.42 -31.56 -5.44
CA GLY A 60 43.59 -31.20 -4.65
C GLY A 60 44.03 -29.72 -4.92
N ARG A 61 44.11 -29.31 -6.18
CA ARG A 61 44.42 -27.91 -6.55
C ARG A 61 43.35 -26.96 -6.01
N LEU A 62 42.05 -27.27 -6.23
CA LEU A 62 40.95 -26.45 -5.75
C LEU A 62 40.91 -26.36 -4.22
N HIS A 63 41.36 -27.40 -3.52
CA HIS A 63 41.53 -27.41 -2.07
C HIS A 63 42.69 -26.52 -1.63
N ASP A 64 43.85 -26.64 -2.30
CA ASP A 64 45.03 -25.82 -2.01
C ASP A 64 44.78 -24.31 -2.31
N GLU A 65 43.95 -24.03 -3.31
CA GLU A 65 43.45 -22.68 -3.63
C GLU A 65 42.35 -22.20 -2.68
N GLY A 66 41.89 -23.05 -1.76
CA GLY A 66 40.84 -22.72 -0.79
C GLY A 66 39.45 -22.62 -1.38
N ILE A 67 39.22 -23.11 -2.60
CA ILE A 67 37.91 -23.07 -3.30
C ILE A 67 36.97 -24.17 -2.78
N VAL A 68 37.52 -25.36 -2.54
CA VAL A 68 36.76 -26.48 -1.96
C VAL A 68 37.43 -26.98 -0.69
N GLU A 69 36.64 -27.57 0.19
CA GLU A 69 37.15 -28.25 1.37
C GLU A 69 36.69 -29.72 1.41
N GLU A 70 37.53 -30.61 1.95
CA GLU A 70 37.16 -31.99 2.17
C GLU A 70 36.41 -32.08 3.52
N CYS A 71 35.09 -32.21 3.47
CA CYS A 71 34.24 -32.27 4.65
C CYS A 71 34.07 -33.69 5.23
N ALA A 72 34.45 -34.73 4.50
CA ALA A 72 34.56 -36.14 4.91
C ALA A 72 35.42 -36.86 3.86
N ARG A 73 35.91 -38.08 4.18
CA ARG A 73 36.76 -38.87 3.29
C ARG A 73 36.20 -38.93 1.85
N GLU A 74 36.94 -38.37 0.89
CA GLU A 74 36.58 -38.26 -0.52
C GLU A 74 35.25 -37.49 -0.80
N LYS A 75 34.81 -36.63 0.13
CA LYS A 75 33.65 -35.76 -0.05
C LYS A 75 34.06 -34.30 0.06
N TYR A 76 33.76 -33.55 -0.96
CA TYR A 76 34.16 -32.15 -1.15
C TYR A 76 32.91 -31.27 -1.18
N ARG A 77 33.06 -30.05 -0.67
CA ARG A 77 32.08 -28.93 -0.81
C ARG A 77 32.81 -27.63 -1.09
N LEU A 78 32.08 -26.62 -1.59
CA LEU A 78 32.64 -25.28 -1.67
C LEU A 78 32.99 -24.74 -0.29
N THR A 79 34.08 -23.98 -0.21
CA THR A 79 34.36 -23.18 0.99
C THR A 79 33.44 -21.99 1.04
N HIS A 80 33.20 -21.47 2.22
CA HIS A 80 32.28 -20.35 2.46
C HIS A 80 32.59 -19.12 1.60
N LYS A 81 33.86 -18.84 1.30
CA LYS A 81 34.31 -17.73 0.46
C LYS A 81 33.90 -17.83 -1.01
N HIS A 82 33.57 -19.02 -1.50
CA HIS A 82 33.30 -19.26 -2.91
C HIS A 82 31.83 -19.63 -3.18
N LEU A 83 31.00 -19.57 -2.14
CA LEU A 83 29.55 -19.64 -2.30
C LEU A 83 29.03 -18.40 -3.06
N PRO A 84 27.89 -18.45 -3.74
CA PRO A 84 27.28 -17.27 -4.35
C PRO A 84 26.96 -16.20 -3.29
N HIS A 85 27.51 -15.01 -3.50
CA HIS A 85 27.27 -13.83 -2.67
C HIS A 85 26.30 -12.90 -3.38
N PHE A 86 25.35 -12.36 -2.64
CA PHE A 86 24.41 -11.36 -3.12
C PHE A 86 24.34 -10.21 -2.12
N GLU A 87 24.08 -9.02 -2.64
CA GLU A 87 23.78 -7.84 -1.83
C GLU A 87 22.30 -7.52 -1.98
N GLY A 88 21.62 -7.25 -0.86
CA GLY A 88 20.19 -6.96 -0.89
C GLY A 88 19.69 -6.32 0.40
N VAL A 89 18.40 -6.04 0.45
CA VAL A 89 17.74 -5.41 1.59
C VAL A 89 17.03 -6.47 2.43
N ALA A 90 17.29 -6.44 3.74
CA ALA A 90 16.72 -7.36 4.71
C ALA A 90 15.25 -7.00 5.01
N ASP A 91 14.33 -7.94 4.83
CA ASP A 91 12.93 -7.88 5.25
C ASP A 91 12.71 -8.88 6.39
N MET A 92 12.64 -8.38 7.63
CA MET A 92 12.57 -9.20 8.83
C MET A 92 11.14 -9.62 9.14
N THR A 93 10.95 -10.89 9.44
CA THR A 93 9.68 -11.44 9.92
C THR A 93 9.50 -11.23 11.42
N ALA A 94 8.27 -11.37 11.92
CA ALA A 94 7.99 -11.28 13.36
C ALA A 94 8.70 -12.37 14.21
N THR A 95 9.18 -13.44 13.57
CA THR A 95 9.95 -14.52 14.24
C THR A 95 11.46 -14.30 14.22
N GLY A 96 11.92 -13.16 13.64
CA GLY A 96 13.35 -12.83 13.55
C GLY A 96 14.09 -13.50 12.39
N SER A 97 13.43 -14.24 11.52
CA SER A 97 13.98 -14.69 10.25
C SER A 97 13.93 -13.54 9.23
N ILE A 98 14.79 -13.57 8.23
CA ILE A 98 14.92 -12.49 7.23
C ILE A 98 14.72 -13.05 5.83
N TYR A 99 14.00 -12.31 4.98
CA TYR A 99 14.02 -12.45 3.54
C TYR A 99 14.89 -11.35 2.97
N VAL A 100 15.96 -11.70 2.24
CA VAL A 100 16.82 -10.71 1.59
C VAL A 100 16.35 -10.52 0.16
N ARG A 101 15.86 -9.31 -0.14
CA ARG A 101 15.47 -8.89 -1.48
C ARG A 101 16.70 -8.46 -2.26
N VAL A 102 16.96 -9.16 -3.35
CA VAL A 102 18.09 -8.92 -4.26
C VAL A 102 17.57 -8.37 -5.57
N GLU A 103 18.12 -7.27 -6.01
CA GLU A 103 17.74 -6.66 -7.29
C GLU A 103 18.08 -7.60 -8.46
N GLY A 104 17.09 -7.86 -9.33
CA GLY A 104 17.25 -8.76 -10.49
C GLY A 104 16.97 -10.25 -10.21
N GLU A 105 16.75 -10.66 -8.98
CA GLU A 105 16.33 -12.02 -8.66
C GLU A 105 14.80 -12.09 -8.49
N GLU A 106 14.17 -13.15 -9.03
CA GLU A 106 12.70 -13.33 -8.92
C GLU A 106 12.23 -13.70 -7.52
N LYS A 107 13.09 -14.29 -6.70
CA LYS A 107 12.76 -14.79 -5.36
C LYS A 107 13.74 -14.31 -4.33
N ASP A 108 13.19 -13.91 -3.18
CA ASP A 108 13.96 -13.51 -2.02
C ASP A 108 14.77 -14.67 -1.44
N ILE A 109 15.91 -14.37 -0.82
CA ILE A 109 16.76 -15.34 -0.14
C ILE A 109 16.30 -15.43 1.32
N PHE A 110 15.81 -16.59 1.73
CA PHE A 110 15.43 -16.85 3.13
C PHE A 110 16.66 -17.04 4.01
N VAL A 111 16.70 -16.35 5.14
CA VAL A 111 17.74 -16.46 6.17
C VAL A 111 17.10 -16.78 7.50
N ASN A 112 17.47 -17.93 8.07
CA ASN A 112 16.99 -18.33 9.39
C ASN A 112 17.50 -17.38 10.47
N GLN A 113 16.70 -17.15 11.53
CA GLN A 113 17.04 -16.27 12.66
C GLN A 113 18.46 -16.46 13.23
N ARG A 114 18.99 -17.68 13.20
CA ARG A 114 20.35 -18.01 13.72
C ARG A 114 21.47 -17.52 12.84
N ASN A 115 21.18 -17.20 11.56
CA ASN A 115 22.13 -16.86 10.52
C ASN A 115 22.01 -15.40 10.06
N THR A 116 21.37 -14.53 10.86
CA THR A 116 21.08 -13.14 10.50
C THR A 116 22.22 -12.17 10.79
N ALA A 117 23.28 -12.58 11.49
CA ALA A 117 24.41 -11.74 11.90
C ALA A 117 23.99 -10.39 12.53
N ASN A 118 22.92 -10.38 13.33
CA ASN A 118 22.32 -9.17 13.92
C ASN A 118 21.78 -8.15 12.89
N ALA A 119 21.48 -8.59 11.67
CA ALA A 119 20.78 -7.72 10.73
C ALA A 119 19.35 -7.45 11.19
N LEU A 120 18.87 -6.25 10.90
CA LEU A 120 17.54 -5.75 11.23
C LEU A 120 16.74 -5.46 9.96
N ASN A 121 15.46 -5.20 10.14
CA ASN A 121 14.58 -4.85 9.05
C ASN A 121 15.05 -3.57 8.32
N GLY A 122 15.22 -3.65 7.01
CA GLY A 122 15.68 -2.54 6.16
C GLY A 122 17.20 -2.39 6.06
N ASP A 123 18.00 -3.22 6.75
CA ASP A 123 19.46 -3.22 6.58
C ASP A 123 19.85 -3.68 5.18
N ARG A 124 20.86 -3.04 4.62
CA ARG A 124 21.53 -3.52 3.41
C ARG A 124 22.59 -4.53 3.83
N VAL A 125 22.46 -5.76 3.32
CA VAL A 125 23.25 -6.89 3.81
C VAL A 125 23.91 -7.65 2.66
N GLU A 126 25.04 -8.25 2.96
CA GLU A 126 25.66 -9.27 2.12
C GLU A 126 25.21 -10.65 2.60
N VAL A 127 24.62 -11.44 1.71
CA VAL A 127 24.10 -12.77 2.00
C VAL A 127 24.77 -13.82 1.11
N VAL A 128 25.14 -14.93 1.71
CA VAL A 128 25.69 -16.10 1.03
C VAL A 128 24.63 -17.15 0.90
N VAL A 129 24.40 -17.66 -0.33
CA VAL A 129 23.43 -18.72 -0.56
C VAL A 129 24.00 -20.05 -0.15
N MET A 130 23.43 -20.62 0.91
CA MET A 130 23.81 -21.91 1.45
C MET A 130 23.08 -23.08 0.81
N HIS A 131 21.84 -22.88 0.38
CA HIS A 131 21.02 -23.90 -0.25
C HIS A 131 20.14 -23.33 -1.35
N ARG A 132 20.01 -24.09 -2.46
CA ARG A 132 19.05 -23.78 -3.52
C ARG A 132 18.17 -25.00 -3.74
N GLY A 133 16.87 -24.85 -3.44
CA GLY A 133 15.87 -25.89 -3.62
C GLY A 133 15.56 -26.16 -5.10
N ARG A 134 14.95 -27.31 -5.40
CA ARG A 134 14.52 -27.65 -6.77
C ARG A 134 13.43 -26.74 -7.32
N ASP A 135 12.69 -26.10 -6.42
CA ASP A 135 11.65 -25.09 -6.71
C ASP A 135 12.20 -23.66 -6.86
N GLY A 136 13.54 -23.52 -6.84
CA GLY A 136 14.23 -22.24 -6.95
C GLY A 136 14.26 -21.42 -5.66
N LYS A 137 13.74 -21.93 -4.54
CA LYS A 137 13.88 -21.26 -3.23
C LYS A 137 15.35 -21.29 -2.79
N MET A 138 15.82 -20.13 -2.31
CA MET A 138 17.19 -19.96 -1.82
C MET A 138 17.17 -19.79 -0.31
N GLU A 139 18.09 -20.49 0.38
CA GLU A 139 18.33 -20.30 1.80
C GLU A 139 19.79 -19.87 2.00
N GLY A 140 20.00 -18.84 2.82
CA GLY A 140 21.30 -18.20 2.99
C GLY A 140 21.67 -17.87 4.42
N GLU A 141 22.85 -17.26 4.56
CA GLU A 141 23.42 -16.72 5.78
C GLU A 141 23.92 -15.32 5.50
N ILE A 142 23.58 -14.35 6.34
CA ILE A 142 24.12 -12.99 6.27
C ILE A 142 25.54 -13.01 6.80
N THR A 143 26.48 -12.56 5.98
CA THR A 143 27.92 -12.51 6.32
C THR A 143 28.33 -11.14 6.80
N ARG A 144 27.66 -10.09 6.36
CA ARG A 144 27.99 -8.72 6.71
C ARG A 144 26.79 -7.79 6.53
N ILE A 145 26.67 -6.83 7.43
CA ILE A 145 25.80 -5.66 7.27
C ILE A 145 26.60 -4.62 6.51
N VAL A 146 26.16 -4.31 5.29
CA VAL A 146 26.81 -3.32 4.42
C VAL A 146 26.49 -1.92 4.90
N GLU A 147 25.19 -1.70 5.18
CA GLU A 147 24.69 -0.44 5.72
C GLU A 147 23.53 -0.71 6.68
N ARG A 148 23.59 -0.11 7.86
CA ARG A 148 22.53 -0.18 8.85
C ARG A 148 21.38 0.74 8.44
N SER A 149 20.16 0.23 8.51
CA SER A 149 18.95 1.04 8.29
C SER A 149 18.88 2.18 9.30
N ARG A 150 18.59 3.38 8.84
CA ARG A 150 18.37 4.56 9.67
C ARG A 150 16.93 4.72 10.12
N LYS A 151 16.04 3.80 9.73
CA LYS A 151 14.62 3.85 10.10
C LYS A 151 14.46 3.90 11.62
N PRO A 152 13.62 4.82 12.11
CA PRO A 152 13.32 4.90 13.52
C PRO A 152 12.39 3.75 13.96
N TYR A 153 12.44 3.45 15.24
CA TYR A 153 11.52 2.56 15.92
C TYR A 153 10.74 3.34 16.96
N VAL A 154 9.42 3.20 16.95
CA VAL A 154 8.54 3.69 18.00
C VAL A 154 8.34 2.59 19.02
N GLY A 155 8.34 2.94 20.31
CA GLY A 155 8.10 1.96 21.36
C GLY A 155 7.86 2.61 22.71
N ILE A 156 7.56 1.77 23.71
CA ILE A 156 7.32 2.18 25.09
C ILE A 156 8.60 2.00 25.89
N ALA A 157 9.01 3.05 26.60
CA ALA A 157 10.13 3.03 27.49
C ALA A 157 9.78 2.34 28.82
N GLU A 158 10.56 1.32 29.18
CA GLU A 158 10.53 0.64 30.47
C GLU A 158 11.76 1.08 31.28
N VAL A 159 11.53 1.92 32.29
CA VAL A 159 12.61 2.59 33.05
C VAL A 159 12.96 1.81 34.30
N GLY A 160 14.11 1.10 34.25
CA GLY A 160 14.69 0.43 35.41
C GLY A 160 15.53 1.35 36.28
N ALA A 161 16.18 0.79 37.33
CA ALA A 161 17.01 1.54 38.23
C ALA A 161 18.22 2.20 37.54
N HIS A 162 18.88 1.49 36.62
CA HIS A 162 20.13 1.93 35.98
C HIS A 162 20.05 1.96 34.42
N GLN A 163 18.96 1.50 33.83
CA GLN A 163 18.84 1.29 32.41
C GLN A 163 17.42 1.58 31.94
N ILE A 164 17.26 1.86 30.64
CA ILE A 164 16.00 2.00 29.98
C ILE A 164 15.98 0.98 28.87
N PHE A 165 14.89 0.25 28.73
CA PHE A 165 14.60 -0.57 27.56
C PHE A 165 13.41 0.01 26.83
N VAL A 166 13.49 0.08 25.50
CA VAL A 166 12.37 0.46 24.65
C VAL A 166 11.83 -0.80 24.00
N ARG A 167 10.60 -1.16 24.36
CA ARG A 167 9.85 -2.24 23.72
C ARG A 167 9.17 -1.67 22.49
N ALA A 168 9.71 -2.03 21.31
CA ALA A 168 9.20 -1.53 20.04
C ALA A 168 7.76 -2.00 19.75
N ASP A 169 6.95 -1.13 19.14
CA ASP A 169 5.59 -1.45 18.67
C ASP A 169 5.64 -2.37 17.44
N SER A 170 6.67 -2.22 16.63
CA SER A 170 6.88 -3.02 15.42
C SER A 170 7.18 -4.48 15.72
N ARG A 171 6.38 -5.39 15.16
CA ARG A 171 6.63 -6.85 15.22
C ARG A 171 7.92 -7.28 14.53
N ARG A 172 8.48 -6.41 13.68
CA ARG A 172 9.75 -6.64 12.97
C ARG A 172 10.97 -6.29 13.82
N MET A 173 10.77 -5.83 15.08
CA MET A 173 11.80 -5.66 16.10
C MET A 173 11.51 -6.63 17.28
N PRO A 174 12.03 -7.85 17.23
CA PRO A 174 11.66 -8.88 18.21
C PRO A 174 12.39 -8.76 19.53
N MET A 175 13.24 -7.75 19.72
CA MET A 175 14.03 -7.52 20.92
C MET A 175 13.90 -6.09 21.41
N ASP A 176 14.10 -5.90 22.74
CA ASP A 176 14.07 -4.58 23.34
C ASP A 176 15.34 -3.79 23.01
N ILE A 177 15.21 -2.48 22.80
CA ILE A 177 16.29 -1.57 22.46
C ILE A 177 16.79 -0.92 23.75
N TYR A 178 18.09 -1.03 24.02
CA TYR A 178 18.70 -0.42 25.18
C TYR A 178 18.94 1.07 24.98
N LEU A 179 18.52 1.90 25.93
CA LEU A 179 18.90 3.31 26.08
C LEU A 179 19.68 3.56 27.37
N SER A 180 20.68 4.40 27.26
CA SER A 180 21.47 4.81 28.45
C SER A 180 20.69 5.78 29.32
N LYS A 181 20.28 5.36 30.52
CA LYS A 181 19.61 6.24 31.49
C LYS A 181 20.47 7.46 31.89
N ARG A 182 21.79 7.33 31.78
CA ARG A 182 22.72 8.44 32.05
C ARG A 182 22.62 9.55 30.97
N LEU A 183 22.38 9.16 29.71
CA LEU A 183 22.24 10.11 28.62
C LEU A 183 20.81 10.69 28.55
N TYR A 184 19.81 9.92 28.96
CA TYR A 184 18.39 10.28 28.88
C TYR A 184 17.69 10.14 30.25
N PRO A 185 18.10 10.94 31.27
CA PRO A 185 17.58 10.81 32.64
C PRO A 185 16.11 11.19 32.78
N ASP A 186 15.60 12.01 31.88
CA ASP A 186 14.22 12.57 31.92
C ASP A 186 13.16 11.67 31.30
N VAL A 187 13.54 10.57 30.63
CA VAL A 187 12.58 9.61 30.05
C VAL A 187 11.82 8.93 31.18
N LYS A 188 10.50 8.94 31.09
CA LYS A 188 9.59 8.37 32.10
C LYS A 188 9.21 6.94 31.75
N ASP A 189 8.91 6.16 32.80
CA ASP A 189 8.34 4.82 32.61
C ASP A 189 6.96 4.88 31.97
N GLY A 190 6.72 4.03 30.95
CA GLY A 190 5.50 4.05 30.16
C GLY A 190 5.42 5.16 29.11
N GLU A 191 6.47 5.95 28.94
CA GLU A 191 6.53 6.98 27.89
C GLU A 191 6.78 6.37 26.52
N LYS A 192 6.08 6.87 25.51
CA LYS A 192 6.27 6.50 24.12
C LYS A 192 7.40 7.35 23.52
N VAL A 193 8.35 6.68 22.90
CA VAL A 193 9.56 7.32 22.38
C VAL A 193 9.89 6.83 20.99
N VAL A 194 10.56 7.68 20.22
CA VAL A 194 11.15 7.35 18.92
C VAL A 194 12.65 7.14 19.11
N VAL A 195 13.15 6.00 18.69
CA VAL A 195 14.56 5.63 18.83
C VAL A 195 15.12 5.12 17.51
N ARG A 196 16.39 5.36 17.26
CA ARG A 196 17.14 4.80 16.14
C ARG A 196 18.23 3.88 16.67
N ILE A 197 18.54 2.81 15.96
CA ILE A 197 19.64 1.93 16.33
C ILE A 197 20.95 2.65 16.04
N ALA A 198 21.75 2.90 17.09
CA ALA A 198 23.06 3.48 17.00
C ALA A 198 24.14 2.41 16.82
N ASP A 199 24.04 1.30 17.56
CA ASP A 199 25.00 0.21 17.50
C ASP A 199 24.36 -1.11 17.97
N TRP A 200 24.91 -2.22 17.49
CA TRP A 200 24.60 -3.54 18.03
C TRP A 200 25.84 -4.44 17.99
N ALA A 201 26.57 -4.44 19.11
CA ALA A 201 27.78 -5.24 19.24
C ALA A 201 27.48 -6.75 19.12
N GLU A 202 28.41 -7.47 18.50
CA GLU A 202 28.33 -8.93 18.38
C GLU A 202 28.25 -9.58 19.75
N GLY A 203 27.31 -10.52 19.93
CA GLY A 203 27.04 -11.18 21.21
C GLY A 203 26.19 -10.39 22.20
N SER A 204 25.85 -9.13 21.92
CA SER A 204 24.90 -8.38 22.74
C SER A 204 23.46 -8.89 22.52
N LYS A 205 22.66 -8.98 23.59
CA LYS A 205 21.26 -9.41 23.53
C LYS A 205 20.33 -8.33 23.00
N SER A 206 20.70 -7.05 23.16
CA SER A 206 19.89 -5.90 22.76
C SER A 206 20.73 -4.91 21.97
N PRO A 207 20.19 -4.29 20.92
CA PRO A 207 20.82 -3.17 20.25
C PRO A 207 20.82 -1.93 21.14
N VAL A 208 21.80 -1.05 20.95
CA VAL A 208 21.89 0.25 21.59
C VAL A 208 21.16 1.28 20.73
N GLY A 209 20.22 1.98 21.32
CA GLY A 209 19.44 3.03 20.69
C GLY A 209 19.95 4.43 21.00
N GLU A 210 19.65 5.34 20.10
CA GLU A 210 19.69 6.79 20.24
C GLU A 210 18.26 7.32 20.33
N LEU A 211 17.95 8.12 21.36
CA LEU A 211 16.65 8.75 21.49
C LEU A 211 16.53 9.90 20.47
N ILE A 212 15.55 9.83 19.60
CA ILE A 212 15.26 10.86 18.62
C ILE A 212 14.20 11.81 19.15
N GLU A 213 13.09 11.28 19.70
CA GLU A 213 11.98 12.10 20.17
C GLU A 213 11.20 11.42 21.31
N ARG A 214 10.59 12.25 22.15
CA ARG A 214 9.67 11.85 23.21
C ARG A 214 8.26 12.27 22.80
N LEU A 215 7.36 11.31 22.61
CA LEU A 215 6.01 11.58 22.11
C LEU A 215 5.00 11.86 23.23
N GLY A 216 5.25 11.35 24.44
CA GLY A 216 4.36 11.47 25.59
C GLY A 216 3.97 10.13 26.19
N MET A 217 2.98 10.11 27.08
CA MET A 217 2.55 8.88 27.74
C MET A 217 1.73 8.00 26.79
N ALA A 218 2.06 6.70 26.77
CA ALA A 218 1.34 5.72 25.97
C ALA A 218 -0.15 5.68 26.35
N GLY A 219 -1.02 5.52 25.33
CA GLY A 219 -2.47 5.52 25.48
C GLY A 219 -3.13 6.91 25.42
N ASN A 220 -2.36 8.00 25.37
CA ASN A 220 -2.89 9.31 25.04
C ASN A 220 -3.09 9.39 23.52
N ASN A 221 -4.27 9.87 23.07
CA ASN A 221 -4.62 9.93 21.65
C ASN A 221 -3.58 10.68 20.81
N ASP A 222 -3.16 11.86 21.26
CA ASP A 222 -2.17 12.67 20.54
C ASP A 222 -0.81 11.92 20.42
N THR A 223 -0.36 11.30 21.50
CA THR A 223 0.85 10.47 21.53
C THR A 223 0.75 9.31 20.53
N GLU A 224 -0.39 8.62 20.47
CA GLU A 224 -0.54 7.46 19.59
C GLU A 224 -0.63 7.85 18.11
N MET A 225 -1.28 8.98 17.79
CA MET A 225 -1.31 9.48 16.41
C MET A 225 0.09 9.94 15.95
N HIS A 226 0.85 10.65 16.80
CA HIS A 226 2.25 10.98 16.49
C HIS A 226 3.14 9.73 16.39
N ALA A 227 2.87 8.71 17.20
CA ALA A 227 3.56 7.42 17.11
C ALA A 227 3.34 6.73 15.76
N ILE A 228 2.11 6.78 15.23
CA ILE A 228 1.82 6.26 13.88
C ILE A 228 2.59 7.05 12.82
N LEU A 229 2.56 8.38 12.87
CA LEU A 229 3.29 9.21 11.92
C LEU A 229 4.79 8.93 11.94
N ALA A 230 5.38 8.82 13.13
CA ALA A 230 6.80 8.50 13.31
C ALA A 230 7.16 7.09 12.81
N GLU A 231 6.29 6.08 13.02
CA GLU A 231 6.48 4.71 12.54
C GLU A 231 6.57 4.65 11.00
N TYR A 232 5.78 5.49 10.32
CA TYR A 232 5.76 5.58 8.87
C TYR A 232 6.68 6.67 8.30
N GLU A 233 7.54 7.28 9.11
CA GLU A 233 8.47 8.34 8.71
C GLU A 233 7.76 9.50 8.00
N LEU A 234 6.57 9.86 8.50
CA LEU A 234 5.78 10.96 7.99
C LEU A 234 6.04 12.22 8.85
N PRO A 235 6.52 13.32 8.25
CA PRO A 235 6.74 14.57 8.97
C PRO A 235 5.39 15.18 9.36
N TYR A 236 5.21 15.51 10.63
CA TYR A 236 3.97 16.07 11.15
C TYR A 236 4.10 17.51 11.66
N ARG A 237 5.30 18.07 11.55
CA ARG A 237 5.59 19.49 11.80
C ARG A 237 6.34 20.04 10.60
N PHE A 238 6.19 21.31 10.34
CA PHE A 238 7.03 22.02 9.39
C PHE A 238 8.25 22.58 10.11
N GLU A 239 9.37 22.63 9.40
CA GLU A 239 10.54 23.35 9.89
C GLU A 239 10.23 24.85 9.97
N PRO A 240 10.78 25.60 10.96
CA PRO A 240 10.49 27.02 11.11
C PRO A 240 10.79 27.86 9.88
N GLU A 241 11.76 27.46 9.06
CA GLU A 241 12.11 28.12 7.80
C GLU A 241 10.97 28.00 6.77
N VAL A 242 10.31 26.85 6.71
CA VAL A 242 9.18 26.58 5.81
C VAL A 242 7.95 27.41 6.23
N GLU A 243 7.67 27.44 7.53
CA GLU A 243 6.56 28.22 8.08
C GLU A 243 6.78 29.72 7.83
N GLN A 244 7.98 30.22 8.12
CA GLN A 244 8.32 31.62 7.89
C GLN A 244 8.23 31.99 6.41
N ALA A 245 8.71 31.13 5.51
CA ALA A 245 8.61 31.35 4.07
C ALA A 245 7.15 31.42 3.59
N ALA A 246 6.25 30.67 4.22
CA ALA A 246 4.81 30.73 3.92
C ALA A 246 4.16 32.01 4.43
N GLU A 247 4.53 32.50 5.63
CA GLU A 247 4.06 33.76 6.19
C GLU A 247 4.52 34.97 5.39
N ASP A 248 5.71 34.94 4.80
CA ASP A 248 6.28 36.01 4.00
C ASP A 248 5.60 36.18 2.62
N ILE A 249 4.71 35.23 2.22
CA ILE A 249 4.00 35.33 0.95
C ILE A 249 2.95 36.45 0.98
N ASP A 250 3.08 37.39 0.05
CA ASP A 250 2.05 38.44 -0.15
C ASP A 250 0.79 37.84 -0.77
N GLY A 251 -0.27 37.74 0.02
CA GLY A 251 -1.57 37.18 -0.40
C GLY A 251 -2.47 38.16 -1.18
N ARG A 252 -2.03 39.38 -1.46
CA ARG A 252 -2.87 40.39 -2.13
C ARG A 252 -3.05 40.09 -3.61
N ILE A 253 -4.30 39.96 -4.02
CA ILE A 253 -4.65 39.82 -5.44
C ILE A 253 -4.67 41.24 -6.07
N THR A 254 -3.66 41.55 -6.89
CA THR A 254 -3.52 42.85 -7.50
C THR A 254 -4.38 43.04 -8.76
N ALA A 255 -4.72 44.27 -9.12
CA ALA A 255 -5.43 44.56 -10.37
C ALA A 255 -4.64 44.08 -11.62
N LYS A 256 -3.30 44.08 -11.56
CA LYS A 256 -2.43 43.56 -12.61
C LYS A 256 -2.60 42.05 -12.76
N GLU A 257 -2.67 41.30 -11.64
CA GLU A 257 -2.87 39.85 -11.66
C GLU A 257 -4.24 39.51 -12.23
N ILE A 258 -5.28 40.24 -11.81
CA ILE A 258 -6.65 40.05 -12.33
C ILE A 258 -6.69 40.27 -13.86
N ALA A 259 -6.03 41.31 -14.35
CA ALA A 259 -6.02 41.64 -15.78
C ALA A 259 -5.34 40.58 -16.66
N GLN A 260 -4.52 39.71 -16.09
CA GLN A 260 -3.83 38.60 -16.78
C GLN A 260 -4.63 37.28 -16.76
N ARG A 261 -5.78 37.27 -16.07
CA ARG A 261 -6.60 36.06 -15.87
C ARG A 261 -7.98 36.24 -16.50
N ARG A 262 -8.62 35.11 -16.87
CA ARG A 262 -10.04 35.17 -17.22
C ARG A 262 -10.87 35.39 -15.96
N ASP A 263 -11.72 36.40 -15.99
CA ASP A 263 -12.47 36.85 -14.82
C ASP A 263 -13.82 36.11 -14.73
N PHE A 264 -14.00 35.33 -13.68
CA PHE A 264 -15.22 34.58 -13.35
C PHE A 264 -15.92 35.13 -12.09
N ARG A 265 -15.51 36.26 -11.54
CA ARG A 265 -16.07 36.79 -10.30
C ARG A 265 -17.56 37.16 -10.38
N ASN A 266 -18.11 37.29 -11.58
CA ASN A 266 -19.52 37.59 -11.80
C ASN A 266 -20.29 36.35 -12.32
N VAL A 267 -19.73 35.15 -12.22
CA VAL A 267 -20.37 33.88 -12.58
C VAL A 267 -20.62 33.10 -11.30
N THR A 268 -21.85 32.64 -11.08
CA THR A 268 -22.22 31.83 -9.90
C THR A 268 -21.25 30.70 -9.72
N THR A 269 -20.54 30.71 -8.58
CA THR A 269 -19.46 29.76 -8.25
C THR A 269 -19.57 29.35 -6.80
N PHE A 270 -19.45 28.05 -6.53
CA PHE A 270 -19.51 27.51 -5.17
C PHE A 270 -18.63 26.28 -5.00
N THR A 271 -18.28 25.98 -3.75
CA THR A 271 -17.59 24.74 -3.36
C THR A 271 -18.56 23.78 -2.68
N VAL A 272 -18.26 22.47 -2.72
CA VAL A 272 -19.02 21.42 -2.01
C VAL A 272 -18.03 20.47 -1.33
N ASP A 273 -17.94 20.55 0.00
CA ASP A 273 -16.88 19.94 0.79
C ASP A 273 -17.39 19.20 2.03
N PRO A 274 -16.55 18.38 2.69
CA PRO A 274 -16.84 17.87 4.03
C PRO A 274 -17.06 19.01 5.03
N ALA A 275 -17.88 18.77 6.07
CA ALA A 275 -18.25 19.79 7.03
C ALA A 275 -17.03 20.40 7.77
N ASP A 276 -16.02 19.61 8.03
CA ASP A 276 -14.79 19.89 8.76
C ASP A 276 -13.63 20.37 7.87
N ALA A 277 -13.80 20.38 6.54
CA ALA A 277 -12.75 20.83 5.61
C ALA A 277 -12.48 22.34 5.75
N LYS A 278 -11.20 22.71 5.58
CA LYS A 278 -10.71 24.10 5.56
C LYS A 278 -9.93 24.42 4.27
N ASP A 279 -9.41 23.41 3.60
CA ASP A 279 -8.58 23.43 2.41
C ASP A 279 -9.42 23.15 1.15
N PHE A 280 -10.16 24.17 0.70
CA PHE A 280 -11.06 24.05 -0.46
C PHE A 280 -10.24 24.10 -1.74
N ASP A 281 -9.94 22.93 -2.31
CA ASP A 281 -9.15 22.76 -3.54
C ASP A 281 -9.92 23.18 -4.80
N ASP A 282 -11.24 22.92 -4.86
CA ASP A 282 -12.05 23.01 -6.06
C ASP A 282 -13.39 23.74 -5.87
N ALA A 283 -13.80 24.43 -6.91
CA ALA A 283 -15.08 25.08 -7.02
C ALA A 283 -15.70 24.85 -8.40
N LEU A 284 -17.01 24.78 -8.46
CA LEU A 284 -17.77 24.67 -9.72
C LEU A 284 -18.52 25.96 -10.03
N SER A 285 -18.47 26.37 -11.30
CA SER A 285 -19.35 27.41 -11.80
C SER A 285 -20.20 26.85 -12.94
N VAL A 286 -21.41 27.38 -13.09
CA VAL A 286 -22.31 27.03 -14.19
C VAL A 286 -23.08 28.25 -14.66
N ARG A 287 -23.16 28.43 -15.98
CA ARG A 287 -24.04 29.42 -16.60
C ARG A 287 -24.62 28.90 -17.91
N LYS A 288 -25.84 29.26 -18.18
CA LYS A 288 -26.50 28.95 -19.46
C LYS A 288 -25.99 29.91 -20.55
N VAL A 289 -25.43 29.38 -21.62
CA VAL A 289 -24.88 30.16 -22.75
C VAL A 289 -25.69 30.02 -24.03
N GLY A 290 -26.65 29.11 -24.03
CA GLY A 290 -27.60 28.87 -25.14
C GLY A 290 -28.76 28.00 -24.69
N GLU A 291 -29.72 27.73 -25.58
CA GLU A 291 -30.78 26.78 -25.29
C GLU A 291 -30.22 25.37 -25.21
N GLY A 292 -30.34 24.74 -24.03
CA GLY A 292 -29.74 23.42 -23.75
C GLY A 292 -28.21 23.40 -23.77
N ILE A 293 -27.53 24.56 -23.63
CA ILE A 293 -26.07 24.64 -23.64
C ILE A 293 -25.60 25.39 -22.40
N TRP A 294 -24.65 24.76 -21.66
CA TRP A 294 -24.06 25.30 -20.45
C TRP A 294 -22.55 25.47 -20.58
N GLU A 295 -22.02 26.56 -20.04
CA GLU A 295 -20.61 26.70 -19.72
C GLU A 295 -20.41 26.31 -18.27
N ILE A 296 -19.55 25.31 -18.03
CA ILE A 296 -19.22 24.80 -16.71
C ILE A 296 -17.73 25.05 -16.47
N GLY A 297 -17.42 25.74 -15.38
CA GLY A 297 -16.04 25.94 -14.91
C GLY A 297 -15.72 24.99 -13.78
N VAL A 298 -14.59 24.28 -13.91
CA VAL A 298 -13.93 23.55 -12.83
C VAL A 298 -12.72 24.38 -12.43
N HIS A 299 -12.82 25.05 -11.30
CA HIS A 299 -11.84 26.01 -10.81
C HIS A 299 -11.04 25.39 -9.68
N ILE A 300 -9.72 25.27 -9.87
CA ILE A 300 -8.82 24.65 -8.92
C ILE A 300 -7.89 25.70 -8.34
N ALA A 301 -7.63 25.65 -7.04
CA ALA A 301 -6.71 26.52 -6.34
C ALA A 301 -5.37 26.65 -7.08
N ASP A 302 -4.94 27.87 -7.43
CA ASP A 302 -3.68 28.10 -8.17
C ASP A 302 -2.47 28.10 -7.21
N VAL A 303 -2.23 26.95 -6.57
CA VAL A 303 -1.12 26.76 -5.62
C VAL A 303 0.21 27.13 -6.26
N THR A 304 0.37 26.86 -7.56
CA THR A 304 1.62 27.12 -8.29
C THR A 304 1.87 28.61 -8.57
N HIS A 305 0.90 29.46 -8.29
CA HIS A 305 1.09 30.90 -8.24
C HIS A 305 1.95 31.31 -7.03
N TYR A 306 1.70 30.71 -5.88
CA TYR A 306 2.37 31.00 -4.62
C TYR A 306 3.63 30.14 -4.40
N VAL A 307 3.56 28.86 -4.66
CA VAL A 307 4.67 27.90 -4.46
C VAL A 307 5.52 27.79 -5.72
N ARG A 308 6.66 28.48 -5.71
CA ARG A 308 7.60 28.47 -6.85
C ARG A 308 8.44 27.20 -6.86
N PRO A 309 8.77 26.67 -8.06
CA PRO A 309 9.68 25.52 -8.17
C PRO A 309 10.99 25.77 -7.42
N HIS A 310 11.47 24.76 -6.70
CA HIS A 310 12.73 24.78 -5.94
C HIS A 310 12.78 25.86 -4.84
N SER A 311 11.64 26.34 -4.34
CA SER A 311 11.58 27.10 -3.09
C SER A 311 11.58 26.11 -1.91
N VAL A 312 11.91 26.61 -0.70
CA VAL A 312 11.89 25.79 0.52
C VAL A 312 10.52 25.13 0.75
N ILE A 313 9.43 25.80 0.39
CA ILE A 313 8.07 25.24 0.47
C ILE A 313 7.85 24.15 -0.59
N ASP A 314 8.39 24.32 -1.79
CA ASP A 314 8.29 23.30 -2.85
C ASP A 314 9.08 22.06 -2.51
N ASP A 315 10.30 22.22 -1.97
CA ASP A 315 11.14 21.10 -1.55
C ASP A 315 10.47 20.31 -0.41
N GLU A 316 9.82 21.00 0.55
CA GLU A 316 9.02 20.36 1.60
C GLU A 316 7.78 19.64 1.03
N ALA A 317 7.09 20.23 0.06
CA ALA A 317 5.95 19.61 -0.60
C ALA A 317 6.34 18.35 -1.40
N VAL A 318 7.53 18.34 -2.03
CA VAL A 318 8.12 17.16 -2.68
C VAL A 318 8.40 16.06 -1.64
N GLU A 319 8.96 16.44 -0.48
CA GLU A 319 9.27 15.50 0.60
C GLU A 319 8.01 14.83 1.15
N ARG A 320 6.96 15.61 1.40
CA ARG A 320 5.67 15.10 1.90
C ARG A 320 4.90 14.34 0.84
N GLY A 321 4.92 14.79 -0.41
CA GLY A 321 4.24 14.20 -1.57
C GLY A 321 2.72 14.31 -1.54
N THR A 322 2.10 14.21 -0.36
CA THR A 322 0.64 14.29 -0.14
C THR A 322 0.32 14.66 1.30
N SER A 323 -0.86 15.24 1.53
CA SER A 323 -1.43 15.34 2.89
C SER A 323 -1.80 13.96 3.43
N VAL A 324 -1.73 13.79 4.75
CA VAL A 324 -2.03 12.54 5.45
C VAL A 324 -3.27 12.71 6.31
N TYR A 325 -4.26 11.84 6.12
CA TYR A 325 -5.55 11.91 6.81
C TYR A 325 -5.63 10.80 7.87
N LEU A 326 -5.37 11.14 9.13
CA LEU A 326 -5.64 10.22 10.23
C LEU A 326 -7.11 10.34 10.66
N VAL A 327 -7.56 9.48 11.56
CA VAL A 327 -8.98 9.45 11.98
C VAL A 327 -9.41 10.76 12.63
N ASP A 328 -8.52 11.43 13.37
CA ASP A 328 -8.81 12.62 14.18
C ASP A 328 -8.18 13.92 13.65
N ARG A 329 -7.27 13.84 12.68
CA ARG A 329 -6.51 14.99 12.19
C ARG A 329 -6.02 14.81 10.78
N THR A 330 -5.73 15.95 10.14
CA THR A 330 -5.01 16.02 8.86
C THR A 330 -3.62 16.58 9.11
N VAL A 331 -2.61 15.92 8.53
CA VAL A 331 -1.24 16.44 8.43
C VAL A 331 -1.09 17.01 7.02
N PRO A 332 -1.07 18.34 6.84
CA PRO A 332 -1.14 18.93 5.53
C PRO A 332 0.20 18.83 4.76
N MET A 333 0.12 18.77 3.42
CA MET A 333 1.29 18.83 2.53
C MET A 333 1.94 20.22 2.52
N LEU A 334 1.13 21.27 2.65
CA LEU A 334 1.56 22.67 2.65
C LEU A 334 1.25 23.31 4.00
N PRO A 335 2.04 24.32 4.46
CA PRO A 335 1.73 25.09 5.65
C PRO A 335 0.29 25.64 5.66
N GLU A 336 -0.32 25.74 6.84
CA GLU A 336 -1.72 26.16 6.99
C GLU A 336 -2.00 27.55 6.37
N ARG A 337 -1.04 28.46 6.40
CA ARG A 337 -1.11 29.75 5.72
C ARG A 337 -1.42 29.60 4.22
N LEU A 338 -0.91 28.55 3.58
CA LEU A 338 -1.21 28.26 2.17
C LEU A 338 -2.47 27.38 2.05
N SER A 339 -2.51 26.26 2.76
CA SER A 339 -3.59 25.28 2.57
C SER A 339 -4.96 25.78 3.01
N ASN A 340 -5.06 26.50 4.12
CA ASN A 340 -6.32 26.93 4.71
C ASN A 340 -6.70 28.39 4.39
N GLU A 341 -5.74 29.20 3.91
CA GLU A 341 -5.95 30.62 3.67
C GLU A 341 -5.72 31.03 2.21
N LEU A 342 -4.45 31.20 1.79
CA LEU A 342 -4.12 31.79 0.50
C LEU A 342 -4.59 30.99 -0.72
N CYS A 343 -4.56 29.66 -0.63
CA CYS A 343 -4.96 28.79 -1.73
C CYS A 343 -6.41 28.32 -1.59
N SER A 344 -6.96 28.25 -0.38
CA SER A 344 -8.31 27.76 -0.14
C SER A 344 -9.37 28.66 -0.80
N LEU A 345 -10.30 28.05 -1.56
CA LEU A 345 -11.36 28.77 -2.28
C LEU A 345 -12.52 29.16 -1.33
N ARG A 346 -12.23 30.01 -0.36
CA ARG A 346 -13.17 30.38 0.71
C ARG A 346 -14.37 31.17 0.19
N PRO A 347 -15.56 30.96 0.79
CA PRO A 347 -16.76 31.69 0.38
C PRO A 347 -16.65 33.19 0.63
N HIS A 348 -17.28 33.98 -0.25
CA HIS A 348 -17.35 35.43 -0.23
C HIS A 348 -16.01 36.14 -0.41
N GLU A 349 -15.03 35.46 -0.99
CA GLU A 349 -13.71 36.00 -1.27
C GLU A 349 -13.34 35.79 -2.74
N ALA A 350 -12.47 36.67 -3.25
CA ALA A 350 -11.86 36.47 -4.55
C ALA A 350 -10.65 35.54 -4.40
N SER A 351 -10.53 34.53 -5.28
CA SER A 351 -9.45 33.54 -5.26
C SER A 351 -8.83 33.38 -6.63
N LEU A 352 -7.53 33.10 -6.64
CA LEU A 352 -6.79 32.74 -7.85
C LEU A 352 -6.93 31.27 -8.15
N CYS A 353 -7.33 30.94 -9.38
CA CYS A 353 -7.53 29.55 -9.81
C CYS A 353 -6.79 29.23 -11.09
N PHE A 354 -6.55 27.95 -11.30
CA PHE A 354 -6.25 27.34 -12.57
C PHE A 354 -7.47 26.52 -12.99
N SER A 355 -8.08 26.81 -14.12
CA SER A 355 -9.41 26.32 -14.45
C SER A 355 -9.45 25.53 -15.75
N ALA A 356 -10.35 24.55 -15.76
CA ALA A 356 -10.83 23.86 -16.96
C ALA A 356 -12.30 24.27 -17.19
N VAL A 357 -12.60 24.87 -18.34
CA VAL A 357 -13.93 25.38 -18.66
C VAL A 357 -14.46 24.63 -19.87
N PHE A 358 -15.68 24.12 -19.75
CA PHE A 358 -16.31 23.26 -20.74
C PHE A 358 -17.64 23.85 -21.20
N THR A 359 -17.85 23.91 -22.51
CA THR A 359 -19.18 24.18 -23.09
C THR A 359 -19.80 22.85 -23.49
N ILE A 360 -20.89 22.48 -22.83
CA ILE A 360 -21.54 21.17 -22.98
C ILE A 360 -23.02 21.34 -23.30
N ASN A 361 -23.54 20.55 -24.23
CA ASN A 361 -24.97 20.48 -24.52
C ASN A 361 -25.70 19.38 -23.70
N GLU A 362 -27.02 19.32 -23.76
CA GLU A 362 -27.84 18.29 -23.10
C GLU A 362 -27.47 16.84 -23.46
N GLY A 363 -26.94 16.63 -24.65
CA GLY A 363 -26.50 15.33 -25.14
C GLY A 363 -25.10 14.96 -24.62
N LEU A 364 -24.49 15.76 -23.71
CA LEU A 364 -23.11 15.63 -23.21
C LEU A 364 -22.05 15.78 -24.30
N GLU A 365 -22.36 16.41 -25.41
CA GLU A 365 -21.38 16.73 -26.44
C GLU A 365 -20.55 17.93 -25.94
N LEU A 366 -19.23 17.75 -25.89
CA LEU A 366 -18.28 18.80 -25.57
C LEU A 366 -18.11 19.69 -26.81
N LEU A 367 -18.72 20.86 -26.78
CA LEU A 367 -18.71 21.82 -27.91
C LEU A 367 -17.44 22.65 -27.93
N ASP A 368 -16.94 23.03 -26.76
CA ASP A 368 -15.70 23.80 -26.59
C ASP A 368 -15.05 23.50 -25.25
N GLU A 369 -13.73 23.70 -25.17
CA GLU A 369 -12.96 23.58 -23.91
C GLU A 369 -11.86 24.64 -23.87
N TRP A 370 -11.64 25.17 -22.67
CA TRP A 370 -10.61 26.17 -22.41
C TRP A 370 -9.89 25.85 -21.11
N PHE A 371 -8.56 26.03 -21.11
CA PHE A 371 -7.71 25.85 -19.92
C PHE A 371 -6.90 27.11 -19.67
N GLY A 372 -6.80 27.56 -18.46
CA GLY A 372 -6.01 28.74 -18.12
C GLY A 372 -6.23 29.23 -16.71
N ARG A 373 -5.49 30.29 -16.37
CA ARG A 373 -5.60 30.94 -15.09
C ARG A 373 -6.82 31.84 -15.04
N THR A 374 -7.54 31.79 -13.92
CA THR A 374 -8.78 32.54 -13.68
C THR A 374 -8.70 33.25 -12.33
N VAL A 375 -9.60 34.20 -12.14
CA VAL A 375 -9.98 34.74 -10.82
C VAL A 375 -11.47 34.47 -10.65
N ILE A 376 -11.85 33.90 -9.52
CA ILE A 376 -13.23 33.63 -9.15
C ILE A 376 -13.63 34.45 -7.92
N HIS A 377 -14.93 34.49 -7.64
CA HIS A 377 -15.52 34.85 -6.35
C HIS A 377 -16.42 33.66 -5.95
N SER A 378 -16.14 33.04 -4.82
CA SER A 378 -16.97 31.92 -4.34
C SER A 378 -18.20 32.51 -3.64
N ASP A 379 -19.40 32.25 -4.18
CA ASP A 379 -20.67 32.79 -3.65
C ASP A 379 -21.14 32.01 -2.42
N ARG A 380 -20.80 30.70 -2.36
CA ARG A 380 -21.27 29.80 -1.31
C ARG A 380 -20.31 28.63 -1.10
N ARG A 381 -20.14 28.18 0.14
CA ARG A 381 -19.60 26.88 0.48
C ARG A 381 -20.73 25.99 0.96
N PHE A 382 -20.97 24.88 0.27
CA PHE A 382 -21.89 23.84 0.70
C PHE A 382 -21.14 22.71 1.40
N THR A 383 -21.79 22.09 2.37
CA THR A 383 -21.43 20.72 2.76
C THR A 383 -22.09 19.72 1.80
N TYR A 384 -21.53 18.51 1.68
CA TYR A 384 -22.16 17.45 0.90
C TYR A 384 -23.61 17.16 1.35
N ALA A 385 -23.92 17.31 2.64
CA ALA A 385 -25.27 17.12 3.17
C ALA A 385 -26.24 18.21 2.69
N GLU A 386 -25.83 19.50 2.73
CA GLU A 386 -26.65 20.62 2.23
C GLU A 386 -26.89 20.49 0.72
N ALA A 387 -25.83 20.19 -0.07
CA ALA A 387 -25.99 19.96 -1.51
C ALA A 387 -26.91 18.76 -1.80
N GLN A 388 -26.85 17.71 -1.00
CA GLN A 388 -27.73 16.55 -1.13
C GLN A 388 -29.19 16.91 -0.82
N GLU A 389 -29.45 17.70 0.20
CA GLU A 389 -30.78 18.18 0.54
C GLU A 389 -31.40 19.01 -0.62
N ILE A 390 -30.60 19.86 -1.27
CA ILE A 390 -31.04 20.61 -2.46
C ILE A 390 -31.38 19.64 -3.61
N ILE A 391 -30.54 18.61 -3.85
CA ILE A 391 -30.79 17.62 -4.90
C ILE A 391 -32.12 16.87 -4.64
N GLU A 392 -32.40 16.50 -3.39
CA GLU A 392 -33.59 15.74 -2.99
C GLU A 392 -34.86 16.58 -2.97
N THR A 393 -34.76 17.83 -2.51
CA THR A 393 -35.96 18.68 -2.29
C THR A 393 -36.22 19.66 -3.43
N GLY A 394 -35.22 19.96 -4.27
CA GLY A 394 -35.27 20.98 -5.29
C GLY A 394 -35.33 22.42 -4.74
N ARG A 395 -34.95 22.62 -3.46
CA ARG A 395 -35.06 23.92 -2.78
C ARG A 395 -33.77 24.23 -2.03
N GLY A 396 -33.36 25.49 -2.06
CA GLY A 396 -32.16 25.98 -1.36
C GLY A 396 -31.44 27.04 -2.17
N ASP A 397 -30.31 27.51 -1.67
CA ASP A 397 -29.46 28.47 -2.37
C ASP A 397 -28.92 27.83 -3.64
N PHE A 398 -28.94 28.58 -4.77
CA PHE A 398 -28.43 28.09 -6.06
C PHE A 398 -29.01 26.76 -6.52
N ALA A 399 -30.28 26.46 -6.17
CA ALA A 399 -30.92 25.18 -6.47
C ALA A 399 -30.94 24.85 -7.97
N GLU A 400 -31.16 25.84 -8.84
CA GLU A 400 -31.14 25.63 -10.31
C GLU A 400 -29.77 25.17 -10.79
N GLU A 401 -28.71 25.81 -10.29
CA GLU A 401 -27.32 25.49 -10.62
C GLU A 401 -26.92 24.11 -10.11
N VAL A 402 -27.21 23.80 -8.84
CA VAL A 402 -26.93 22.48 -8.23
C VAL A 402 -27.66 21.35 -8.97
N LEU A 403 -28.95 21.52 -9.24
CA LEU A 403 -29.75 20.52 -9.98
C LEU A 403 -29.26 20.35 -11.42
N THR A 404 -28.84 21.44 -12.08
CA THR A 404 -28.28 21.37 -13.44
C THR A 404 -26.96 20.61 -13.44
N LEU A 405 -26.04 20.92 -12.52
CA LEU A 405 -24.78 20.21 -12.38
C LEU A 405 -25.01 18.74 -12.04
N ASN A 406 -25.89 18.44 -11.08
CA ASN A 406 -26.19 17.04 -10.75
C ASN A 406 -26.75 16.27 -11.95
N ARG A 407 -27.69 16.81 -12.69
CA ARG A 407 -28.26 16.18 -13.89
C ARG A 407 -27.18 15.84 -14.92
N LEU A 408 -26.28 16.79 -15.18
CA LEU A 408 -25.17 16.58 -16.14
C LEU A 408 -24.15 15.57 -15.60
N ALA A 409 -23.83 15.61 -14.31
CA ALA A 409 -22.93 14.66 -13.67
C ALA A 409 -23.47 13.23 -13.71
N GLN A 410 -24.77 13.02 -13.41
CA GLN A 410 -25.38 11.69 -13.50
C GLN A 410 -25.37 11.15 -14.95
N ALA A 411 -25.52 12.02 -15.93
CA ALA A 411 -25.42 11.63 -17.32
C ALA A 411 -23.97 11.25 -17.72
N LEU A 412 -22.96 12.01 -17.24
CA LEU A 412 -21.54 11.70 -17.41
C LEU A 412 -21.19 10.35 -16.75
N ARG A 413 -21.64 10.12 -15.51
CA ARG A 413 -21.46 8.86 -14.77
C ARG A 413 -22.02 7.68 -15.56
N LYS A 414 -23.26 7.78 -16.04
CA LYS A 414 -23.90 6.75 -16.86
C LYS A 414 -23.10 6.45 -18.14
N ALA A 415 -22.59 7.47 -18.82
CA ALA A 415 -21.75 7.31 -19.99
C ALA A 415 -20.42 6.60 -19.65
N ARG A 416 -19.79 6.93 -18.53
CA ARG A 416 -18.55 6.34 -18.04
C ARG A 416 -18.72 4.84 -17.78
N PHE A 417 -19.76 4.43 -17.06
CA PHE A 417 -20.04 3.01 -16.82
C PHE A 417 -20.40 2.24 -18.09
N LYS A 418 -21.13 2.85 -19.01
CA LYS A 418 -21.38 2.26 -20.36
C LYS A 418 -20.07 2.00 -21.11
N ASN A 419 -19.06 2.84 -20.92
CA ASN A 419 -17.74 2.69 -21.52
C ASN A 419 -16.84 1.67 -20.80
N GLY A 420 -17.26 1.12 -19.66
CA GLY A 420 -16.56 0.04 -18.96
C GLY A 420 -15.80 0.49 -17.72
N ALA A 421 -16.12 1.63 -17.11
CA ALA A 421 -15.65 1.96 -15.76
C ALA A 421 -16.19 0.94 -14.76
N ILE A 422 -15.41 0.64 -13.70
CA ILE A 422 -15.78 -0.30 -12.65
C ILE A 422 -16.32 0.50 -11.46
N SER A 423 -17.46 0.07 -10.89
CA SER A 423 -18.02 0.62 -9.67
C SER A 423 -17.48 -0.16 -8.46
N PHE A 424 -16.79 0.52 -7.56
CA PHE A 424 -16.36 -0.01 -6.26
C PHE A 424 -16.99 0.85 -5.16
N ASP A 425 -18.31 0.98 -5.19
CA ASP A 425 -19.03 1.71 -4.16
C ASP A 425 -18.92 0.89 -2.85
N ARG A 426 -18.17 1.40 -1.88
CA ARG A 426 -18.01 0.82 -0.54
C ARG A 426 -18.39 1.84 0.50
N GLU A 427 -19.01 1.34 1.56
CA GLU A 427 -19.21 2.09 2.77
C GLU A 427 -17.87 2.33 3.48
N GLU A 428 -17.60 3.57 3.84
CA GLU A 428 -16.44 3.91 4.65
C GLU A 428 -16.80 3.91 6.13
N VAL A 429 -16.08 3.12 6.92
CA VAL A 429 -16.18 3.13 8.38
C VAL A 429 -15.59 4.42 8.93
N LYS A 430 -16.39 5.20 9.64
CA LYS A 430 -15.96 6.45 10.31
C LYS A 430 -16.28 6.35 11.81
N PHE A 431 -15.48 7.05 12.61
CA PHE A 431 -15.65 7.08 14.06
C PHE A 431 -16.23 8.43 14.51
N GLN A 432 -17.21 8.35 15.40
CA GLN A 432 -17.57 9.49 16.20
C GLN A 432 -16.61 9.56 17.39
N LEU A 433 -15.89 10.68 17.50
CA LEU A 433 -14.91 10.90 18.55
C LEU A 433 -15.46 11.88 19.60
N ASP A 434 -15.05 11.71 20.84
CA ASP A 434 -15.24 12.71 21.90
C ASP A 434 -14.17 13.80 21.85
N GLU A 435 -14.22 14.78 22.76
CA GLU A 435 -13.25 15.88 22.84
C GLU A 435 -11.80 15.41 23.13
N ALA A 436 -11.63 14.24 23.69
CA ALA A 436 -10.32 13.63 23.95
C ALA A 436 -9.82 12.77 22.76
N GLY A 437 -10.60 12.72 21.65
CA GLY A 437 -10.29 11.90 20.47
C GLY A 437 -10.58 10.41 20.65
N LYS A 438 -11.33 10.01 21.71
CA LYS A 438 -11.71 8.62 21.96
C LYS A 438 -12.93 8.25 21.11
N PRO A 439 -12.97 7.06 20.48
CA PRO A 439 -14.10 6.63 19.69
C PRO A 439 -15.29 6.24 20.57
N ILE A 440 -16.41 6.95 20.41
CA ILE A 440 -17.67 6.73 21.14
C ILE A 440 -18.74 6.04 20.29
N GLY A 441 -18.59 6.04 18.96
CA GLY A 441 -19.50 5.42 18.03
C GLY A 441 -18.84 5.13 16.67
N VAL A 442 -19.49 4.26 15.90
CA VAL A 442 -19.12 3.92 14.53
C VAL A 442 -20.31 4.28 13.64
N TYR A 443 -20.04 4.89 12.49
CA TYR A 443 -21.05 5.17 11.47
C TYR A 443 -20.49 4.93 10.07
N PHE A 444 -21.38 4.71 9.11
CA PHE A 444 -21.02 4.44 7.73
C PHE A 444 -21.31 5.65 6.85
N LYS A 445 -20.36 5.98 6.01
CA LYS A 445 -20.50 7.03 5.02
C LYS A 445 -20.70 6.41 3.65
N GLU A 446 -21.92 6.53 3.13
CA GLU A 446 -22.22 6.18 1.75
C GLU A 446 -22.03 7.40 0.82
N PRO A 447 -21.42 7.21 -0.37
CA PRO A 447 -21.35 8.27 -1.38
C PRO A 447 -22.73 8.53 -1.96
N LYS A 448 -23.24 9.75 -1.78
CA LYS A 448 -24.53 10.21 -2.31
C LYS A 448 -24.35 10.94 -3.65
N GLU A 449 -25.47 11.37 -4.26
CA GLU A 449 -25.44 12.09 -5.55
C GLU A 449 -24.63 13.37 -5.49
N SER A 450 -24.62 14.09 -4.38
CA SER A 450 -23.77 15.28 -4.18
C SER A 450 -22.28 14.97 -4.28
N ASN A 451 -21.82 13.82 -3.75
CA ASN A 451 -20.46 13.35 -3.90
C ASN A 451 -20.15 12.97 -5.37
N GLN A 452 -21.07 12.27 -6.01
CA GLN A 452 -20.96 11.85 -7.41
C GLN A 452 -20.91 13.07 -8.35
N MET A 453 -21.68 14.13 -8.05
CA MET A 453 -21.67 15.36 -8.81
C MET A 453 -20.29 15.98 -8.90
N ILE A 454 -19.64 16.16 -7.75
CA ILE A 454 -18.26 16.69 -7.70
C ILE A 454 -17.28 15.73 -8.37
N GLU A 455 -17.34 14.42 -8.04
CA GLU A 455 -16.48 13.40 -8.65
C GLU A 455 -16.48 13.48 -10.19
N GLU A 456 -17.63 13.52 -10.84
CA GLU A 456 -17.71 13.45 -12.30
C GLU A 456 -17.10 14.69 -12.98
N PHE A 457 -17.27 15.90 -12.40
CA PHE A 457 -16.62 17.08 -12.93
C PHE A 457 -15.11 17.11 -12.69
N MET A 458 -14.65 16.59 -11.54
CA MET A 458 -13.22 16.40 -11.26
C MET A 458 -12.61 15.37 -12.24
N LEU A 459 -13.29 14.27 -12.49
CA LEU A 459 -12.88 13.26 -13.48
C LEU A 459 -12.84 13.84 -14.89
N LEU A 460 -13.82 14.67 -15.27
CA LEU A 460 -13.84 15.36 -16.56
C LEU A 460 -12.61 16.26 -16.72
N ALA A 461 -12.37 17.15 -15.75
CA ALA A 461 -11.23 18.05 -15.75
C ALA A 461 -9.89 17.30 -15.82
N ASN A 462 -9.68 16.32 -14.95
CA ASN A 462 -8.48 15.48 -14.91
C ASN A 462 -8.21 14.80 -16.26
N ARG A 463 -9.23 14.19 -16.84
CA ARG A 463 -9.15 13.53 -18.14
C ARG A 463 -8.79 14.50 -19.26
N ARG A 464 -9.50 15.65 -19.35
CA ARG A 464 -9.31 16.62 -20.46
C ARG A 464 -7.94 17.31 -20.36
N VAL A 465 -7.49 17.65 -19.15
CA VAL A 465 -6.15 18.17 -18.93
C VAL A 465 -5.07 17.16 -19.34
N ALA A 466 -5.24 15.87 -18.99
CA ALA A 466 -4.32 14.83 -19.41
C ALA A 466 -4.25 14.69 -20.95
N GLU A 467 -5.40 14.75 -21.64
CA GLU A 467 -5.46 14.70 -23.10
C GLU A 467 -4.82 15.94 -23.73
N PHE A 468 -5.11 17.15 -23.22
CA PHE A 468 -4.55 18.40 -23.73
C PHE A 468 -3.03 18.50 -23.55
N CYS A 469 -2.53 18.17 -22.38
CA CYS A 469 -1.09 18.20 -22.10
C CYS A 469 -0.33 17.08 -22.78
N GLY A 470 -0.86 15.86 -22.78
CA GLY A 470 -0.20 14.68 -23.33
C GLY A 470 -0.14 14.64 -24.85
N LYS A 471 -1.02 15.37 -25.54
CA LYS A 471 -1.11 15.37 -27.01
C LYS A 471 -0.85 16.76 -27.57
N ARG A 472 -0.02 16.83 -28.61
CA ARG A 472 0.18 18.04 -29.42
C ARG A 472 -0.15 17.74 -30.88
N LYS A 473 -0.99 18.57 -31.50
CA LYS A 473 -1.13 18.58 -32.96
C LYS A 473 0.05 19.39 -33.54
N THR A 474 0.81 18.80 -34.43
CA THR A 474 1.83 19.51 -35.21
C THR A 474 1.17 20.33 -36.32
N ASP A 475 1.89 21.31 -36.90
CA ASP A 475 1.43 22.14 -38.03
C ASP A 475 1.02 21.30 -39.26
N LYS A 476 1.50 20.06 -39.34
CA LYS A 476 1.13 19.08 -40.36
C LYS A 476 -0.04 18.18 -39.96
N GLY A 477 -0.77 18.51 -38.87
CA GLY A 477 -1.94 17.76 -38.38
C GLY A 477 -1.62 16.42 -37.71
N ARG A 478 -0.35 16.05 -37.50
CA ARG A 478 0.03 14.82 -36.79
C ARG A 478 -0.08 15.04 -35.30
N THR A 479 -0.61 14.07 -34.57
CA THR A 479 -0.58 14.06 -33.11
C THR A 479 0.76 13.50 -32.66
N VAL A 480 1.44 14.24 -31.77
CA VAL A 480 2.71 13.85 -31.13
C VAL A 480 2.48 13.86 -29.63
N GLU A 481 3.00 12.87 -28.94
CA GLU A 481 2.98 12.83 -27.48
C GLU A 481 3.98 13.84 -26.89
N ARG A 482 3.60 14.41 -25.75
CA ARG A 482 4.45 15.29 -24.92
C ARG A 482 4.63 14.67 -23.55
N THR A 483 5.73 14.97 -22.88
CA THR A 483 5.97 14.55 -21.50
C THR A 483 4.85 15.08 -20.60
N MET A 484 4.18 14.20 -19.89
CA MET A 484 3.08 14.50 -18.99
C MET A 484 3.12 13.55 -17.80
N VAL A 485 2.61 14.00 -16.65
CA VAL A 485 2.41 13.16 -15.48
C VAL A 485 1.02 12.54 -15.58
N TYR A 486 0.96 11.22 -15.58
CA TYR A 486 -0.28 10.47 -15.63
C TYR A 486 -0.54 9.74 -14.32
N ARG A 487 -1.81 9.59 -13.99
CA ARG A 487 -2.29 8.62 -13.00
C ARG A 487 -2.75 7.39 -13.76
N VAL A 488 -1.98 6.31 -13.66
CA VAL A 488 -2.24 5.11 -14.44
C VAL A 488 -2.76 3.97 -13.56
N HIS A 489 -3.54 3.10 -14.17
CA HIS A 489 -4.05 1.88 -13.51
C HIS A 489 -4.05 0.75 -14.53
N ASP A 490 -3.20 -0.25 -14.31
CA ASP A 490 -3.08 -1.38 -15.23
C ASP A 490 -4.24 -2.37 -15.09
N LYS A 491 -4.35 -3.26 -16.06
CA LYS A 491 -5.30 -4.39 -16.03
C LYS A 491 -4.91 -5.36 -14.91
N PRO A 492 -5.88 -6.07 -14.33
CA PRO A 492 -5.57 -7.18 -13.44
C PRO A 492 -4.80 -8.29 -14.18
N SER A 493 -3.86 -8.94 -13.52
CA SER A 493 -3.16 -10.08 -14.11
C SER A 493 -4.10 -11.29 -14.27
N GLU A 494 -3.90 -12.10 -15.32
CA GLU A 494 -4.74 -13.29 -15.55
C GLU A 494 -4.65 -14.27 -14.37
N GLU A 495 -3.49 -14.41 -13.73
CA GLU A 495 -3.34 -15.25 -12.54
C GLU A 495 -4.26 -14.81 -11.40
N LYS A 496 -4.33 -13.49 -11.12
CA LYS A 496 -5.24 -12.94 -10.09
C LYS A 496 -6.71 -13.11 -10.49
N LEU A 497 -7.03 -12.93 -11.78
CA LEU A 497 -8.37 -13.15 -12.29
C LEU A 497 -8.78 -14.62 -12.22
N ASP A 498 -7.87 -15.57 -12.45
CA ASP A 498 -8.16 -17.01 -12.32
C ASP A 498 -8.45 -17.37 -10.86
N ARG A 499 -7.69 -16.85 -9.92
CA ARG A 499 -7.98 -17.00 -8.48
C ARG A 499 -9.35 -16.42 -8.12
N PHE A 500 -9.69 -15.25 -8.66
CA PHE A 500 -11.00 -14.63 -8.46
C PHE A 500 -12.13 -15.49 -9.07
N ARG A 501 -11.97 -16.00 -10.30
CA ARG A 501 -12.93 -16.90 -10.96
C ARG A 501 -13.22 -18.15 -10.11
N GLN A 502 -12.17 -18.79 -9.61
CA GLN A 502 -12.29 -19.96 -8.72
C GLN A 502 -13.02 -19.63 -7.42
N PHE A 503 -12.74 -18.44 -6.86
CA PHE A 503 -13.37 -17.98 -5.64
C PHE A 503 -14.88 -17.77 -5.81
N ILE A 504 -15.33 -16.99 -6.81
CA ILE A 504 -16.76 -16.69 -6.99
C ILE A 504 -17.57 -17.90 -7.48
N LEU A 505 -16.94 -18.89 -8.11
CA LEU A 505 -17.62 -20.11 -8.54
C LEU A 505 -18.25 -20.86 -7.34
N ARG A 506 -17.71 -20.71 -6.13
CA ARG A 506 -18.23 -21.33 -4.90
C ARG A 506 -19.58 -20.76 -4.49
N PHE A 507 -19.82 -19.49 -4.79
CA PHE A 507 -21.09 -18.83 -4.59
C PHE A 507 -22.06 -19.04 -5.77
N GLY A 508 -21.68 -19.91 -6.72
CA GLY A 508 -22.49 -20.20 -7.92
C GLY A 508 -22.37 -19.17 -9.03
N HIS A 509 -21.47 -18.20 -8.91
CA HIS A 509 -21.26 -17.18 -9.94
C HIS A 509 -20.22 -17.66 -10.98
N ILE A 510 -20.52 -17.47 -12.24
CA ILE A 510 -19.64 -17.84 -13.33
C ILE A 510 -19.10 -16.57 -14.00
N PHE A 511 -17.78 -16.44 -14.04
CA PHE A 511 -17.06 -15.31 -14.62
C PHE A 511 -16.21 -15.79 -15.82
N LYS A 512 -16.63 -15.45 -17.04
CA LYS A 512 -16.01 -15.95 -18.27
C LYS A 512 -15.21 -14.90 -19.06
N ALA A 513 -15.34 -13.63 -18.69
CA ALA A 513 -14.70 -12.56 -19.45
C ALA A 513 -13.18 -12.71 -19.45
N THR A 514 -12.62 -12.50 -20.64
CA THR A 514 -11.17 -12.35 -20.87
C THR A 514 -10.94 -11.03 -21.59
N GLY A 515 -9.93 -10.27 -21.14
CA GLY A 515 -9.59 -8.97 -21.71
C GLY A 515 -10.36 -7.78 -21.11
N GLY A 516 -9.68 -6.64 -21.07
CA GLY A 516 -9.99 -5.47 -20.25
C GLY A 516 -11.47 -5.04 -20.13
N ARG A 517 -12.09 -4.59 -21.22
CA ARG A 517 -13.48 -4.06 -21.15
C ARG A 517 -14.54 -5.12 -20.84
N ALA A 518 -14.32 -6.37 -21.27
CA ALA A 518 -15.25 -7.45 -20.98
C ALA A 518 -15.22 -7.81 -19.49
N VAL A 519 -14.03 -7.87 -18.91
CA VAL A 519 -13.84 -8.10 -17.46
C VAL A 519 -14.54 -7.01 -16.65
N ALA A 520 -14.36 -5.73 -16.97
CA ALA A 520 -15.01 -4.63 -16.26
C ALA A 520 -16.56 -4.70 -16.31
N LYS A 521 -17.12 -5.01 -17.48
CA LYS A 521 -18.58 -5.15 -17.64
C LYS A 521 -19.14 -6.34 -16.84
N GLU A 522 -18.41 -7.45 -16.84
CA GLU A 522 -18.84 -8.66 -16.11
C GLU A 522 -18.71 -8.45 -14.61
N LEU A 523 -17.68 -7.72 -14.12
CA LEU A 523 -17.56 -7.31 -12.73
C LEU A 523 -18.74 -6.43 -12.29
N ASN A 524 -19.07 -5.39 -13.06
CA ASN A 524 -20.23 -4.53 -12.74
C ASN A 524 -21.55 -5.31 -12.71
N LYS A 525 -21.72 -6.28 -13.63
CA LYS A 525 -22.89 -7.16 -13.62
C LYS A 525 -22.91 -8.03 -12.35
N LEU A 526 -21.76 -8.60 -11.99
CA LEU A 526 -21.62 -9.40 -10.76
C LEU A 526 -21.96 -8.57 -9.52
N PHE A 527 -21.37 -7.37 -9.36
CA PHE A 527 -21.66 -6.48 -8.24
C PHE A 527 -23.14 -6.10 -8.14
N ALA A 528 -23.80 -5.84 -9.28
CA ALA A 528 -25.24 -5.60 -9.27
C ALA A 528 -26.06 -6.84 -8.85
N GLN A 529 -25.59 -8.04 -9.12
CA GLN A 529 -26.27 -9.30 -8.75
C GLN A 529 -26.12 -9.64 -7.25
N ILE A 530 -24.94 -9.33 -6.68
CA ILE A 530 -24.64 -9.68 -5.26
C ILE A 530 -25.02 -8.56 -4.29
N LYS A 531 -25.47 -7.42 -4.78
CA LYS A 531 -25.81 -6.27 -3.91
C LYS A 531 -26.87 -6.67 -2.88
N GLY A 532 -26.56 -6.46 -1.58
CA GLY A 532 -27.40 -6.83 -0.46
C GLY A 532 -27.36 -8.32 -0.09
N SER A 533 -26.50 -9.13 -0.73
CA SER A 533 -26.31 -10.53 -0.36
C SER A 533 -25.19 -10.70 0.68
N THR A 534 -25.17 -11.84 1.34
CA THR A 534 -24.16 -12.17 2.36
C THR A 534 -22.74 -12.28 1.80
N GLU A 535 -22.61 -12.59 0.50
CA GLU A 535 -21.33 -12.68 -0.18
C GLU A 535 -20.80 -11.36 -0.76
N GLU A 536 -21.58 -10.27 -0.75
CA GLU A 536 -21.21 -8.99 -1.36
C GLU A 536 -19.85 -8.49 -0.90
N ASN A 537 -19.61 -8.48 0.41
CA ASN A 537 -18.36 -7.95 0.98
C ASN A 537 -17.16 -8.83 0.61
N ALA A 538 -17.30 -10.16 0.70
CA ALA A 538 -16.26 -11.11 0.36
C ALA A 538 -15.88 -11.03 -1.13
N VAL A 539 -16.87 -11.01 -2.02
CA VAL A 539 -16.66 -10.94 -3.48
C VAL A 539 -16.06 -9.60 -3.87
N SER A 540 -16.56 -8.49 -3.31
CA SER A 540 -16.04 -7.15 -3.57
C SER A 540 -14.58 -7.01 -3.09
N THR A 541 -14.25 -7.56 -1.92
CA THR A 541 -12.89 -7.59 -1.38
C THR A 541 -11.94 -8.36 -2.29
N MET A 542 -12.33 -9.56 -2.74
CA MET A 542 -11.50 -10.35 -3.64
C MET A 542 -11.36 -9.71 -5.02
N ALA A 543 -12.40 -9.06 -5.53
CA ALA A 543 -12.34 -8.31 -6.77
C ALA A 543 -11.30 -7.18 -6.68
N VAL A 544 -11.34 -6.36 -5.62
CA VAL A 544 -10.35 -5.28 -5.40
C VAL A 544 -8.93 -5.83 -5.24
N ARG A 545 -8.73 -6.91 -4.48
CA ARG A 545 -7.41 -7.57 -4.35
C ARG A 545 -6.87 -8.11 -5.67
N SER A 546 -7.75 -8.39 -6.63
CA SER A 546 -7.36 -8.85 -7.96
C SER A 546 -6.88 -7.71 -8.86
N MET A 547 -7.24 -6.46 -8.56
CA MET A 547 -6.84 -5.29 -9.34
C MET A 547 -5.36 -4.95 -9.12
N ALA A 548 -4.78 -4.24 -10.09
CA ALA A 548 -3.51 -3.56 -9.94
C ALA A 548 -3.67 -2.34 -9.02
N LYS A 549 -2.57 -1.81 -8.49
CA LYS A 549 -2.59 -0.50 -7.83
C LYS A 549 -2.38 0.59 -8.87
N ALA A 550 -3.05 1.72 -8.70
CA ALA A 550 -2.77 2.91 -9.50
C ALA A 550 -1.50 3.59 -8.99
N PHE A 551 -0.74 4.24 -9.88
CA PHE A 551 0.50 4.95 -9.56
C PHE A 551 0.72 6.12 -10.53
N TYR A 552 1.69 6.98 -10.24
CA TYR A 552 2.07 8.08 -11.11
C TYR A 552 3.26 7.69 -11.98
N THR A 553 3.25 8.10 -13.24
CA THR A 553 4.34 7.89 -14.21
C THR A 553 4.20 8.84 -15.38
N THR A 554 5.27 9.02 -16.11
CA THR A 554 5.27 9.75 -17.40
C THR A 554 4.89 8.86 -18.59
N ASP A 555 4.76 7.54 -18.39
CA ASP A 555 4.37 6.57 -19.41
C ASP A 555 2.86 6.29 -19.35
N ASN A 556 2.14 6.68 -20.40
CA ASN A 556 0.70 6.52 -20.44
C ASN A 556 0.28 5.09 -20.80
N ILE A 557 -0.25 4.36 -19.85
CA ILE A 557 -0.89 3.05 -20.06
C ILE A 557 -2.42 3.11 -19.91
N GLY A 558 -2.98 4.32 -19.66
CA GLY A 558 -4.38 4.55 -19.35
C GLY A 558 -4.77 4.19 -17.92
N HIS A 559 -6.03 4.41 -17.58
CA HIS A 559 -6.59 4.08 -16.27
C HIS A 559 -7.72 3.06 -16.41
N TYR A 560 -7.40 1.79 -16.20
CA TYR A 560 -8.30 0.67 -16.42
C TYR A 560 -9.62 0.78 -15.64
N GLY A 561 -9.56 1.04 -14.34
CA GLY A 561 -10.75 1.14 -13.48
C GLY A 561 -11.73 2.24 -13.90
N LEU A 562 -11.22 3.36 -14.43
CA LEU A 562 -12.04 4.48 -14.93
C LEU A 562 -12.42 4.37 -16.42
N ALA A 563 -11.84 3.40 -17.12
CA ALA A 563 -11.96 3.25 -18.58
C ALA A 563 -11.50 4.49 -19.37
N PHE A 564 -10.50 5.20 -18.87
CA PHE A 564 -9.93 6.39 -19.52
C PHE A 564 -8.61 6.06 -20.21
N PRO A 565 -8.44 6.42 -21.49
CA PRO A 565 -7.15 6.26 -22.18
C PRO A 565 -6.09 7.27 -21.75
N TYR A 566 -6.49 8.41 -21.18
CA TYR A 566 -5.66 9.47 -20.61
C TYR A 566 -6.27 9.91 -19.32
N TYR A 567 -5.47 9.92 -18.26
CA TYR A 567 -5.92 10.38 -16.95
C TYR A 567 -4.75 10.92 -16.13
N THR A 568 -4.99 11.99 -15.40
CA THR A 568 -4.06 12.60 -14.46
C THR A 568 -4.81 13.09 -13.24
N HIS A 569 -4.08 13.57 -12.25
CA HIS A 569 -4.63 14.35 -11.16
C HIS A 569 -4.27 15.82 -11.36
N PHE A 570 -5.26 16.69 -11.37
CA PHE A 570 -5.15 18.13 -11.56
C PHE A 570 -5.92 18.91 -10.49
N THR A 571 -6.89 18.27 -9.85
CA THR A 571 -7.98 18.92 -9.11
C THR A 571 -7.72 19.09 -7.61
N SER A 572 -6.54 18.72 -7.09
CA SER A 572 -6.26 18.85 -5.65
C SER A 572 -4.78 19.22 -5.35
N PRO A 573 -4.27 20.36 -5.82
CA PRO A 573 -2.87 20.76 -5.64
C PRO A 573 -2.50 21.21 -4.23
N ILE A 574 -3.47 21.53 -3.37
CA ILE A 574 -3.20 21.84 -1.95
C ILE A 574 -2.68 20.60 -1.21
N ARG A 575 -3.21 19.43 -1.58
CA ARG A 575 -2.98 18.18 -0.85
C ARG A 575 -2.28 17.09 -1.64
N ARG A 576 -1.93 17.29 -2.92
CA ARG A 576 -1.20 16.31 -3.73
C ARG A 576 -0.15 17.01 -4.60
N TYR A 577 1.11 16.62 -4.45
CA TYR A 577 2.20 17.18 -5.23
C TYR A 577 2.11 16.90 -6.74
N PRO A 578 1.67 15.72 -7.21
CA PRO A 578 1.46 15.48 -8.65
C PRO A 578 0.53 16.48 -9.33
N ASP A 579 -0.50 16.98 -8.65
CA ASP A 579 -1.40 18.00 -9.18
C ASP A 579 -0.65 19.32 -9.42
N MET A 580 0.26 19.72 -8.51
CA MET A 580 1.15 20.88 -8.70
C MET A 580 2.06 20.69 -9.91
N MET A 581 2.62 19.47 -10.10
CA MET A 581 3.41 19.14 -11.29
C MET A 581 2.58 19.32 -12.55
N VAL A 582 1.33 18.84 -12.56
CA VAL A 582 0.40 18.99 -13.69
C VAL A 582 0.05 20.44 -13.95
N HIS A 583 -0.21 21.26 -12.93
CA HIS A 583 -0.43 22.69 -13.07
C HIS A 583 0.75 23.39 -13.75
N ARG A 584 1.98 23.05 -13.34
CA ARG A 584 3.21 23.59 -13.96
C ARG A 584 3.37 23.16 -15.42
N LEU A 585 3.07 21.91 -15.74
CA LEU A 585 3.10 21.40 -17.11
C LEU A 585 2.04 22.05 -17.98
N LEU A 586 0.83 22.21 -17.46
CA LEU A 586 -0.27 22.89 -18.16
C LEU A 586 0.11 24.35 -18.47
N ALA A 587 0.61 25.10 -17.48
CA ALA A 587 1.07 26.47 -17.66
C ALA A 587 2.18 26.55 -18.74
N ARG A 588 3.16 25.67 -18.68
CA ARG A 588 4.27 25.57 -19.65
C ARG A 588 3.76 25.33 -21.07
N TYR A 589 2.80 24.44 -21.24
CA TYR A 589 2.28 24.07 -22.57
C TYR A 589 1.29 25.10 -23.11
N LEU A 590 0.57 25.82 -22.27
CA LEU A 590 -0.22 26.98 -22.68
C LEU A 590 0.67 28.16 -23.15
N ALA A 591 1.84 28.33 -22.52
CA ALA A 591 2.85 29.31 -22.95
C ALA A 591 3.61 28.88 -24.23
N GLY A 592 3.32 27.69 -24.80
CA GLY A 592 3.99 27.20 -26.01
C GLY A 592 5.44 26.72 -25.81
N GLU A 593 5.85 26.49 -24.57
CA GLU A 593 7.21 26.06 -24.24
C GLU A 593 7.47 24.60 -24.65
N LYS A 594 8.76 24.24 -24.66
CA LYS A 594 9.22 22.87 -24.98
C LYS A 594 8.76 21.87 -23.93
N ALA A 595 8.69 20.60 -24.31
CA ALA A 595 8.41 19.51 -23.38
C ALA A 595 9.38 19.53 -22.19
N ALA A 596 8.85 19.15 -21.03
CA ALA A 596 9.64 19.05 -19.80
C ALA A 596 10.55 17.81 -19.85
N ASP A 597 11.57 17.81 -19.02
CA ASP A 597 12.47 16.65 -18.87
C ASP A 597 11.72 15.45 -18.29
N LYS A 598 11.80 14.32 -19.01
CA LYS A 598 11.08 13.11 -18.64
C LYS A 598 11.68 12.44 -17.39
N THR A 599 13.01 12.41 -17.30
CA THR A 599 13.71 11.71 -16.22
C THR A 599 13.39 12.31 -14.86
N THR A 600 13.55 13.64 -14.75
CA THR A 600 13.23 14.36 -13.50
C THR A 600 11.77 14.17 -13.09
N LEU A 601 10.85 14.21 -14.07
CA LEU A 601 9.42 14.00 -13.77
C LEU A 601 9.11 12.57 -13.34
N GLU A 602 9.81 11.57 -13.90
CA GLU A 602 9.62 10.17 -13.52
C GLU A 602 10.09 9.90 -12.08
N ASP A 603 11.23 10.50 -11.69
CA ASP A 603 11.72 10.40 -10.31
C ASP A 603 10.71 11.01 -9.31
N LEU A 604 10.12 12.16 -9.65
CA LEU A 604 9.08 12.79 -8.83
C LEU A 604 7.78 11.95 -8.79
N CYS A 605 7.40 11.31 -9.90
CA CYS A 605 6.26 10.40 -9.96
C CYS A 605 6.46 9.16 -9.07
N ALA A 606 7.64 8.56 -9.12
CA ALA A 606 8.00 7.42 -8.29
C ALA A 606 7.91 7.78 -6.80
N ARG A 607 8.50 8.93 -6.41
CA ARG A 607 8.46 9.45 -5.04
C ARG A 607 7.03 9.72 -4.58
N ALA A 608 6.23 10.42 -5.39
CA ALA A 608 4.83 10.72 -5.06
C ALA A 608 4.00 9.45 -4.87
N SER A 609 4.23 8.41 -5.70
CA SER A 609 3.56 7.11 -5.58
C SER A 609 3.96 6.38 -4.30
N GLU A 610 5.23 6.43 -3.92
CA GLU A 610 5.72 5.87 -2.66
C GLU A 610 5.10 6.58 -1.45
N ARG A 611 5.10 7.92 -1.44
CA ARG A 611 4.50 8.72 -0.36
C ARG A 611 3.01 8.48 -0.20
N GLU A 612 2.27 8.35 -1.30
CA GLU A 612 0.84 7.99 -1.27
C GLU A 612 0.60 6.63 -0.60
N VAL A 613 1.43 5.62 -0.92
CA VAL A 613 1.31 4.29 -0.28
C VAL A 613 1.57 4.40 1.22
N ILE A 614 2.62 5.11 1.63
CA ILE A 614 2.97 5.30 3.04
C ILE A 614 1.85 6.05 3.78
N ALA A 615 1.32 7.13 3.20
CA ALA A 615 0.21 7.88 3.77
C ALA A 615 -1.05 7.01 3.95
N SER A 616 -1.40 6.21 2.94
CA SER A 616 -2.53 5.26 3.04
C SER A 616 -2.32 4.18 4.10
N GLU A 617 -1.09 3.72 4.31
CA GLU A 617 -0.77 2.74 5.37
C GLU A 617 -0.90 3.37 6.76
N ALA A 618 -0.46 4.62 6.94
CA ALA A 618 -0.63 5.37 8.19
C ALA A 618 -2.11 5.64 8.49
N GLU A 619 -2.91 6.03 7.50
CA GLU A 619 -4.37 6.18 7.62
C GLU A 619 -5.01 4.87 8.11
N ARG A 620 -4.72 3.74 7.45
CA ARG A 620 -5.23 2.42 7.86
C ARG A 620 -4.78 2.04 9.28
N ALA A 621 -3.54 2.38 9.65
CA ALA A 621 -3.03 2.13 10.99
C ALA A 621 -3.80 2.93 12.05
N SER A 622 -4.16 4.20 11.76
CA SER A 622 -4.95 5.04 12.65
C SER A 622 -6.39 4.53 12.80
N ILE A 623 -7.02 4.13 11.69
CA ILE A 623 -8.35 3.49 11.69
C ILE A 623 -8.31 2.21 12.54
N LYS A 624 -7.30 1.36 12.31
CA LYS A 624 -7.15 0.11 13.07
C LYS A 624 -6.89 0.35 14.55
N TYR A 625 -6.13 1.38 14.90
CA TYR A 625 -5.95 1.77 16.30
C TYR A 625 -7.27 2.15 16.94
N LYS A 626 -8.09 2.97 16.27
CA LYS A 626 -9.42 3.38 16.75
C LYS A 626 -10.40 2.22 16.83
N MET A 627 -10.36 1.28 15.91
CA MET A 627 -11.14 0.04 16.00
C MET A 627 -10.81 -0.76 17.28
N VAL A 628 -9.51 -0.94 17.57
CA VAL A 628 -9.06 -1.66 18.76
C VAL A 628 -9.41 -0.91 20.03
N GLU A 629 -9.28 0.43 20.03
CA GLU A 629 -9.65 1.29 21.16
C GLU A 629 -11.16 1.21 21.44
N PHE A 630 -12.00 1.26 20.42
CA PHE A 630 -13.44 1.11 20.53
C PHE A 630 -13.86 -0.26 21.10
N MET A 631 -13.20 -1.32 20.64
CA MET A 631 -13.50 -2.69 21.10
C MET A 631 -12.88 -3.05 22.44
N LYS A 632 -11.93 -2.28 22.95
CA LYS A 632 -11.28 -2.52 24.25
C LYS A 632 -12.27 -2.45 25.42
N GLU A 633 -13.27 -1.58 25.33
CA GLU A 633 -14.32 -1.46 26.35
C GLU A 633 -15.39 -2.55 26.25
N ARG A 634 -15.35 -3.35 25.18
CA ARG A 634 -16.32 -4.41 24.85
C ARG A 634 -15.74 -5.81 24.99
N ILE A 635 -14.62 -5.94 25.72
CA ILE A 635 -14.04 -7.26 26.00
C ILE A 635 -15.03 -8.11 26.80
N GLY A 636 -15.32 -9.33 26.30
CA GLY A 636 -16.30 -10.26 26.84
C GLY A 636 -17.67 -10.17 26.20
N GLU A 637 -17.99 -9.13 25.43
CA GLU A 637 -19.24 -9.00 24.68
C GLU A 637 -19.23 -9.92 23.44
N GLU A 638 -20.41 -10.33 23.02
CA GLU A 638 -20.62 -11.21 21.86
C GLU A 638 -21.23 -10.44 20.69
N PHE A 639 -20.76 -10.75 19.48
CA PHE A 639 -21.21 -10.12 18.25
C PHE A 639 -21.44 -11.16 17.16
N ASP A 640 -22.38 -10.87 16.28
CA ASP A 640 -22.54 -11.59 15.02
C ASP A 640 -21.66 -10.97 13.95
N GLY A 641 -21.19 -11.79 13.02
CA GLY A 641 -20.31 -11.35 11.94
C GLY A 641 -20.12 -12.47 10.91
N HIS A 642 -19.24 -12.23 9.97
CA HIS A 642 -18.93 -13.17 8.91
C HIS A 642 -17.42 -13.30 8.70
N ILE A 643 -16.99 -14.44 8.18
CA ILE A 643 -15.59 -14.69 7.87
C ILE A 643 -15.16 -13.81 6.69
N SER A 644 -14.26 -12.84 6.95
CA SER A 644 -13.72 -11.88 5.98
C SER A 644 -12.36 -12.30 5.40
N GLY A 645 -11.64 -13.21 6.07
CA GLY A 645 -10.32 -13.65 5.65
C GLY A 645 -9.89 -14.97 6.28
N LEU A 646 -9.04 -15.72 5.54
CA LEU A 646 -8.48 -17.00 5.98
C LEU A 646 -6.97 -17.00 5.74
N THR A 647 -6.22 -17.54 6.72
CA THR A 647 -4.77 -17.74 6.62
C THR A 647 -4.39 -19.10 7.22
N GLU A 648 -3.14 -19.50 7.05
CA GLU A 648 -2.61 -20.73 7.67
C GLU A 648 -2.74 -20.76 9.20
N TRP A 649 -2.90 -19.58 9.84
CA TRP A 649 -2.82 -19.44 11.31
C TRP A 649 -4.10 -18.93 11.94
N SER A 650 -4.97 -18.27 11.18
CA SER A 650 -6.13 -17.54 11.72
C SER A 650 -7.26 -17.38 10.72
N ILE A 651 -8.46 -17.21 11.28
CA ILE A 651 -9.67 -16.74 10.62
C ILE A 651 -9.81 -15.25 10.97
N TYR A 652 -10.10 -14.41 10.00
CA TYR A 652 -10.52 -13.03 10.21
C TYR A 652 -12.03 -12.96 10.16
N VAL A 653 -12.62 -12.23 11.09
CA VAL A 653 -14.07 -12.04 11.21
C VAL A 653 -14.35 -10.56 11.20
N GLU A 654 -15.25 -10.13 10.33
CA GLU A 654 -15.80 -8.78 10.27
C GLU A 654 -17.17 -8.80 10.94
N LEU A 655 -17.39 -7.88 11.88
CA LEU A 655 -18.64 -7.74 12.62
C LEU A 655 -19.72 -7.08 11.76
N ASP A 656 -20.94 -7.60 11.78
CA ASP A 656 -22.03 -7.12 10.91
C ASP A 656 -22.46 -5.67 11.23
N GLU A 657 -22.46 -5.28 12.52
CA GLU A 657 -22.92 -3.96 12.94
C GLU A 657 -21.90 -2.83 12.78
N THR A 658 -20.59 -3.16 12.80
CA THR A 658 -19.54 -2.15 12.89
C THR A 658 -18.49 -2.27 11.80
N HIS A 659 -18.50 -3.35 11.01
CA HIS A 659 -17.47 -3.74 10.06
C HIS A 659 -16.05 -3.78 10.65
N ILE A 660 -15.95 -3.88 11.99
CA ILE A 660 -14.68 -4.03 12.68
C ILE A 660 -14.17 -5.46 12.49
N GLU A 661 -12.93 -5.57 11.99
CA GLU A 661 -12.29 -6.85 11.75
C GLU A 661 -11.37 -7.26 12.91
N GLY A 662 -11.53 -8.48 13.38
CA GLY A 662 -10.64 -9.13 14.33
C GLY A 662 -10.24 -10.52 13.88
N MET A 663 -9.33 -11.17 14.63
CA MET A 663 -8.83 -12.50 14.28
C MET A 663 -9.13 -13.54 15.35
N SER A 664 -9.40 -14.77 14.91
CA SER A 664 -9.42 -15.97 15.75
C SER A 664 -8.32 -16.92 15.30
N PHE A 665 -7.38 -17.25 16.20
CA PHE A 665 -6.30 -18.18 15.85
C PHE A 665 -6.85 -19.61 15.71
N LEU A 666 -6.43 -20.32 14.65
CA LEU A 666 -6.87 -21.71 14.42
C LEU A 666 -6.57 -22.65 15.60
N ARG A 667 -5.47 -22.41 16.30
CA ARG A 667 -5.07 -23.18 17.50
C ARG A 667 -5.98 -22.93 18.71
N ASP A 668 -6.71 -21.81 18.74
CA ASP A 668 -7.58 -21.40 19.82
C ASP A 668 -9.05 -21.82 19.54
N ILE A 669 -9.34 -22.31 18.33
CA ILE A 669 -10.67 -22.79 17.96
C ILE A 669 -10.88 -24.19 18.55
N GLU A 670 -11.87 -24.29 19.40
CA GLU A 670 -12.17 -25.53 20.12
C GLU A 670 -12.89 -26.57 19.26
N GLY A 671 -12.76 -27.83 19.62
CA GLY A 671 -13.53 -28.96 19.08
C GLY A 671 -12.84 -29.76 17.96
N ASP A 672 -11.78 -29.22 17.31
CA ASP A 672 -11.03 -29.96 16.30
C ASP A 672 -9.62 -29.34 16.09
N PHE A 673 -8.80 -30.04 15.31
CA PHE A 673 -7.55 -29.47 14.79
C PHE A 673 -7.79 -28.95 13.36
N PHE A 674 -7.83 -27.63 13.23
CA PHE A 674 -8.13 -26.97 11.99
C PHE A 674 -6.89 -26.68 11.16
N GLN A 675 -6.99 -26.87 9.84
CA GLN A 675 -5.92 -26.63 8.88
C GLN A 675 -6.45 -25.85 7.69
N PHE A 676 -5.61 -24.96 7.18
CA PHE A 676 -5.90 -24.19 5.96
C PHE A 676 -5.66 -25.07 4.72
N ASP A 677 -6.67 -25.20 3.89
CA ASP A 677 -6.58 -25.78 2.56
C ASP A 677 -6.40 -24.66 1.53
N GLU A 678 -5.14 -24.44 1.11
CA GLU A 678 -4.80 -23.39 0.14
C GLU A 678 -5.47 -23.63 -1.22
N ALA A 679 -5.60 -24.87 -1.66
CA ALA A 679 -6.18 -25.19 -2.97
C ALA A 679 -7.66 -24.83 -3.02
N ASN A 680 -8.38 -25.02 -1.92
CA ASN A 680 -9.78 -24.72 -1.80
C ASN A 680 -10.06 -23.40 -1.06
N TYR A 681 -9.04 -22.73 -0.53
CA TYR A 681 -9.17 -21.51 0.27
C TYR A 681 -10.22 -21.62 1.39
N GLU A 682 -10.12 -22.69 2.17
CA GLU A 682 -11.02 -23.01 3.27
C GLU A 682 -10.23 -23.54 4.48
N ILE A 683 -10.84 -23.43 5.67
CA ILE A 683 -10.33 -24.07 6.88
C ILE A 683 -11.08 -25.38 7.08
N VAL A 684 -10.34 -26.49 7.25
CA VAL A 684 -10.92 -27.82 7.39
C VAL A 684 -10.52 -28.44 8.74
N GLY A 685 -11.50 -28.89 9.49
CA GLY A 685 -11.32 -29.66 10.72
C GLY A 685 -10.89 -31.09 10.41
N ARG A 686 -9.77 -31.51 10.96
CA ARG A 686 -9.10 -32.79 10.64
C ARG A 686 -9.91 -34.02 11.07
N SER A 687 -10.61 -33.93 12.19
CA SER A 687 -11.38 -35.05 12.76
C SER A 687 -12.85 -34.99 12.38
N THR A 688 -13.43 -33.80 12.37
CA THR A 688 -14.85 -33.58 12.11
C THR A 688 -15.19 -33.38 10.64
N GLY A 689 -14.20 -33.02 9.80
CA GLY A 689 -14.42 -32.62 8.43
C GLY A 689 -15.18 -31.30 8.30
N ARG A 690 -15.35 -30.53 9.40
CA ARG A 690 -16.00 -29.23 9.40
C ARG A 690 -15.23 -28.27 8.51
N ARG A 691 -15.95 -27.52 7.69
CA ARG A 691 -15.38 -26.55 6.76
C ARG A 691 -15.86 -25.16 7.13
N MET A 692 -14.96 -24.20 7.10
CA MET A 692 -15.23 -22.78 7.29
C MET A 692 -14.67 -22.02 6.10
N THR A 693 -15.50 -21.19 5.48
CA THR A 693 -15.20 -20.47 4.23
C THR A 693 -15.46 -18.98 4.38
N LEU A 694 -14.96 -18.21 3.44
CA LEU A 694 -15.28 -16.77 3.38
C LEU A 694 -16.79 -16.57 3.24
N GLY A 695 -17.33 -15.58 3.98
CA GLY A 695 -18.75 -15.27 3.99
C GLY A 695 -19.58 -16.12 4.96
N ASP A 696 -19.01 -17.15 5.60
CA ASP A 696 -19.72 -17.93 6.61
C ASP A 696 -20.13 -17.04 7.80
N ALA A 697 -21.39 -17.14 8.21
CA ALA A 697 -21.93 -16.43 9.37
C ALA A 697 -21.38 -17.04 10.66
N VAL A 698 -20.83 -16.19 11.51
CA VAL A 698 -20.20 -16.61 12.77
C VAL A 698 -20.68 -15.73 13.92
N ARG A 699 -20.63 -16.28 15.14
CA ARG A 699 -20.77 -15.52 16.37
C ARG A 699 -19.49 -15.61 17.16
N ILE A 700 -19.01 -14.45 17.60
CA ILE A 700 -17.73 -14.32 18.28
C ILE A 700 -17.92 -13.67 19.65
N ARG A 701 -16.93 -13.85 20.52
CA ARG A 701 -16.72 -13.04 21.72
C ARG A 701 -15.42 -12.29 21.63
N VAL A 702 -15.40 -11.03 22.02
CA VAL A 702 -14.16 -10.24 22.09
C VAL A 702 -13.30 -10.77 23.22
N LYS A 703 -12.18 -11.41 22.87
CA LYS A 703 -11.26 -12.04 23.81
C LYS A 703 -10.20 -11.07 24.34
N ARG A 704 -9.65 -10.27 23.45
CA ARG A 704 -8.55 -9.36 23.75
C ARG A 704 -8.49 -8.20 22.76
N ALA A 705 -8.15 -7.02 23.25
CA ALA A 705 -7.82 -5.83 22.46
C ALA A 705 -6.42 -5.33 22.86
N ASP A 706 -5.48 -5.43 21.92
CA ASP A 706 -4.08 -5.03 22.13
C ASP A 706 -3.80 -3.75 21.32
N LEU A 707 -3.84 -2.60 21.98
CA LEU A 707 -3.64 -1.28 21.36
C LEU A 707 -2.25 -1.14 20.74
N GLN A 708 -1.23 -1.62 21.42
CA GLN A 708 0.17 -1.53 20.97
C GLN A 708 0.36 -2.29 19.64
N LYS A 709 -0.22 -3.49 19.55
CA LYS A 709 -0.16 -4.31 18.35
C LYS A 709 -1.25 -4.00 17.33
N ARG A 710 -2.18 -3.12 17.68
CA ARG A 710 -3.39 -2.79 16.90
C ARG A 710 -4.10 -4.08 16.48
N GLN A 711 -4.34 -4.98 17.46
CA GLN A 711 -4.86 -6.32 17.22
C GLN A 711 -6.07 -6.61 18.09
N LEU A 712 -7.09 -7.19 17.45
CA LEU A 712 -8.29 -7.74 18.11
C LEU A 712 -8.24 -9.25 17.99
N ASP A 713 -8.33 -9.94 19.14
CA ASP A 713 -8.45 -11.38 19.19
C ASP A 713 -9.89 -11.73 19.56
N PHE A 714 -10.50 -12.57 18.73
CA PHE A 714 -11.85 -13.07 18.91
C PHE A 714 -11.84 -14.55 19.29
N GLU A 715 -12.81 -14.94 20.10
CA GLU A 715 -13.14 -16.34 20.38
C GLU A 715 -14.33 -16.72 19.53
N LEU A 716 -14.20 -17.75 18.69
CA LEU A 716 -15.27 -18.21 17.84
C LEU A 716 -16.22 -19.09 18.65
N LEU A 717 -17.49 -18.70 18.73
CA LEU A 717 -18.54 -19.40 19.52
C LEU A 717 -19.45 -20.25 18.65
N ILE A 718 -19.89 -19.70 17.51
CA ILE A 718 -20.83 -20.32 16.58
C ILE A 718 -20.30 -20.11 15.16
N ASP A 719 -20.44 -21.15 14.32
CA ASP A 719 -20.13 -21.10 12.90
C ASP A 719 -21.30 -21.72 12.12
N ASN A 720 -21.91 -20.96 11.21
CA ASN A 720 -23.09 -21.33 10.43
C ASN A 720 -24.22 -21.97 11.31
N GLY A 721 -24.51 -21.32 12.44
CA GLY A 721 -25.53 -21.78 13.39
C GLY A 721 -25.17 -23.05 14.20
N ARG A 722 -23.94 -23.56 14.08
CA ARG A 722 -23.45 -24.71 14.84
C ARG A 722 -22.52 -24.25 15.95
N PRO A 723 -22.81 -24.54 17.23
CA PRO A 723 -21.90 -24.22 18.33
C PRO A 723 -20.52 -24.87 18.14
N MET A 724 -19.46 -24.12 18.51
CA MET A 724 -18.14 -24.72 18.69
C MET A 724 -18.20 -25.54 19.99
N ALA A 725 -17.84 -26.82 19.94
CA ALA A 725 -17.84 -27.67 21.12
C ALA A 725 -16.81 -27.14 22.14
N PRO A 726 -17.15 -27.04 23.44
CA PRO A 726 -16.17 -26.69 24.45
C PRO A 726 -15.05 -27.75 24.45
N ALA A 727 -13.80 -27.32 24.60
CA ALA A 727 -12.67 -28.23 24.71
C ALA A 727 -12.95 -29.21 25.84
N SER A 728 -12.99 -30.52 25.53
CA SER A 728 -13.01 -31.53 26.57
C SER A 728 -11.70 -31.43 27.35
N ARG A 729 -11.78 -31.03 28.61
CA ARG A 729 -10.63 -30.90 29.52
C ARG A 729 -9.96 -32.25 29.87
N GLU A 730 -10.05 -33.24 29.03
CA GLU A 730 -9.41 -34.55 29.21
C GLU A 730 -8.78 -34.96 27.88
N ASP A 731 -7.51 -34.73 27.74
CA ASP A 731 -6.48 -35.60 27.16
C ASP A 731 -5.21 -34.80 26.84
N GLY A 732 -4.51 -34.41 27.90
CA GLY A 732 -3.07 -34.17 27.80
C GLY A 732 -2.37 -35.48 27.40
N PRO A 733 -1.33 -35.45 26.56
CA PRO A 733 -0.68 -36.68 26.12
C PRO A 733 -0.14 -37.45 27.34
N LYS A 734 -0.74 -38.59 27.62
CA LYS A 734 -0.21 -39.53 28.60
C LYS A 734 1.19 -39.98 28.16
N VAL A 735 2.20 -39.36 28.76
CA VAL A 735 3.58 -39.81 28.67
C VAL A 735 3.62 -41.21 29.21
N ARG A 736 3.66 -42.23 28.32
CA ARG A 736 3.94 -43.59 28.67
C ARG A 736 5.36 -43.67 29.23
N ARG A 737 5.49 -43.63 30.56
CA ARG A 737 6.73 -44.07 31.24
C ARG A 737 6.95 -45.53 30.94
N SER A 738 7.89 -45.85 30.06
CA SER A 738 8.40 -47.20 29.87
C SER A 738 9.16 -47.62 31.13
N THR A 739 8.58 -48.44 31.94
CA THR A 739 9.26 -49.17 33.00
C THR A 739 10.20 -50.18 32.36
N ARG A 740 11.49 -49.81 32.22
CA ARG A 740 12.55 -50.77 31.96
C ARG A 740 12.67 -51.67 33.18
N ARG A 741 12.14 -52.90 33.12
CA ARG A 741 12.49 -54.00 34.02
C ARG A 741 13.97 -54.28 33.86
N LYS A 742 14.75 -54.08 34.93
CA LYS A 742 16.04 -54.72 35.14
C LYS A 742 15.79 -56.21 35.41
N ASN A 743 16.31 -57.09 34.57
CA ASN A 743 16.65 -58.47 34.97
C ASN A 743 18.11 -58.67 34.68
N ARG A 744 18.80 -59.00 35.79
CA ARG A 744 20.08 -59.71 36.00
C ARG A 744 21.14 -59.65 34.89
#